data_45bcac55ae89a63b2cb63e88dfe90a29
#
_entry.id   45bcac55ae89a63b2cb63e88dfe90a29
#
_cell.length_a   1.000
_cell.length_b   1.000
_cell.length_c   1.000
_cell.angle_alpha   90.00
_cell.angle_beta   90.00
_cell.angle_gamma   90.00
#
_symmetry.space_group_name_H-M   'P 1'
#
loop_
_entity.id
_entity.type
_entity.pdbx_description
1 polymer ?
#
loop_
_entity_poly.entity_id
_entity_poly.type
_entity_poly.pdbx_seq_one_letter_code
_entity_poly.pdbx_strand_id
1 'polypeptide(L)'
;MGNIMEKLELTAQSMYCKSVEELTPSELHLSLGKAVMGEIAPNWAKSKAKHNSERRAYYFSAEFLMGRMMYNNLYCLGILEEVTKLLKKKGIDINVFEEIDDAALGNGGLGRLAACYLDSAATQEVPLDGYGIRYKYGLFKQLIKDGYQVETADNWQRFEDPWCLRKEDEAVTVSFKDQTVRAIPYDMAVIGCKTKNINTLRLWQAEALEDFDFAAFNNTEYDKAVKEKNDAENITKVLYPNDNKYEGKVLRLKQQYFFCSASLQDIVRRYKAKHGSDFSFFAAENAIQLNDTHPVSCVPELVRLLMLEGMNFDEAFEIARKTCAYTNHTVLGEALEKWPADLMTQVIPEIYDLICLIANKCQEELTAKGVSEEMKSKMRIIDGNVVHMARLATYAGTYVNGVAQLHTEILKRDVLKEWYQVYPERFLNKTNGITQRRWLGLCNPELSELITDKVGSDDWLVDLSKLSKLNDCLDARTINKFNKIKAKKKVQLAEYIKKMDGYDINPDSIFDVQVKRLHEYKRQLLNAFSIMTIYFRIKEGKLKNWTPTTFIFGAKAAPGYARAKAIIKYINEIANLVNNDPDTKDLLQVYFISNYNVSYAEKIVVAADISEQTSTAGLEASGTGNMKFMLNGAVTLGTWDGANIEIAECAGVENEYIFGARVEDIEKLKEEGYNPEKLYNENPEIKKVVDTLIDGTFNDGGAQGEGSFKELHDALIKGTAWHDADHYFIIYDLPLYVEAKIQANADYADRKAFGKKCLLNVANAGKFSSDRAILEYAKEIWHTSYKK
;
A
#
# COMPACT_ATOMS: atom_id res chain seq x y z
N MET A 1 28.24 18.33 9.41
CA MET A 1 26.98 18.26 10.19
C MET A 1 27.33 18.62 11.63
N GLY A 2 26.50 19.41 12.31
CA GLY A 2 26.67 19.70 13.72
C GLY A 2 26.72 18.42 14.54
N ASN A 3 27.23 18.50 15.75
CA ASN A 3 27.36 17.32 16.60
C ASN A 3 25.99 16.83 17.03
N ILE A 4 25.43 15.82 16.31
CA ILE A 4 24.09 15.24 16.57
C ILE A 4 24.01 14.72 18.03
N MET A 5 25.13 14.27 18.59
CA MET A 5 25.17 13.82 19.98
C MET A 5 25.03 14.95 20.97
N GLU A 6 25.65 16.13 20.74
CA GLU A 6 25.44 17.30 21.60
C GLU A 6 24.00 17.74 21.59
N LYS A 7 23.34 17.73 20.42
CA LYS A 7 21.91 18.01 20.30
C LYS A 7 21.05 16.97 21.04
N LEU A 8 21.42 15.69 20.93
CA LEU A 8 20.74 14.61 21.66
C LEU A 8 20.89 14.79 23.17
N GLU A 9 22.11 15.05 23.66
CA GLU A 9 22.39 15.29 25.09
C GLU A 9 21.62 16.51 25.61
N LEU A 10 21.63 17.60 24.85
CA LEU A 10 20.85 18.81 25.19
C LEU A 10 19.35 18.53 25.25
N THR A 11 18.84 17.77 24.26
CA THR A 11 17.41 17.41 24.19
C THR A 11 17.01 16.49 25.35
N ALA A 12 17.84 15.48 25.67
CA ALA A 12 17.64 14.57 26.79
C ALA A 12 17.58 15.33 28.12
N GLN A 13 18.53 16.24 28.33
CA GLN A 13 18.60 17.05 29.53
C GLN A 13 17.43 18.04 29.64
N SER A 14 17.10 18.74 28.56
CA SER A 14 16.03 19.77 28.55
C SER A 14 14.62 19.17 28.65
N MET A 15 14.36 17.99 28.09
CA MET A 15 13.04 17.36 28.11
C MET A 15 12.81 16.48 29.33
N TYR A 16 13.86 15.76 29.78
CA TYR A 16 13.71 14.69 30.77
C TYR A 16 14.58 14.87 32.00
N CYS A 17 15.47 15.87 32.03
CA CYS A 17 16.47 16.06 33.11
C CYS A 17 17.34 14.79 33.32
N LYS A 18 17.64 14.05 32.23
CA LYS A 18 18.39 12.79 32.22
C LYS A 18 19.59 12.86 31.29
N SER A 19 20.59 12.02 31.56
CA SER A 19 21.63 11.69 30.58
C SER A 19 21.06 10.78 29.50
N VAL A 20 21.75 10.64 28.36
CA VAL A 20 21.29 9.78 27.24
C VAL A 20 21.19 8.31 27.67
N GLU A 21 22.09 7.87 28.56
CA GLU A 21 22.16 6.51 29.09
C GLU A 21 20.97 6.14 29.99
N GLU A 22 20.31 7.13 30.57
CA GLU A 22 19.16 6.96 31.48
C GLU A 22 17.82 7.00 30.76
N LEU A 23 17.79 7.29 29.46
CA LEU A 23 16.56 7.40 28.68
C LEU A 23 15.93 6.03 28.44
N THR A 24 14.62 5.94 28.57
CA THR A 24 13.85 4.81 28.06
C THR A 24 13.86 4.80 26.53
N PRO A 25 13.52 3.68 25.87
CA PRO A 25 13.43 3.61 24.40
C PRO A 25 12.58 4.72 23.77
N SER A 26 11.43 5.04 24.35
CA SER A 26 10.53 6.10 23.88
C SER A 26 11.10 7.51 24.09
N GLU A 27 11.71 7.77 25.26
CA GLU A 27 12.38 9.04 25.53
C GLU A 27 13.60 9.25 24.60
N LEU A 28 14.37 8.20 24.36
CA LEU A 28 15.49 8.23 23.43
C LEU A 28 15.02 8.47 21.99
N HIS A 29 13.96 7.79 21.55
CA HIS A 29 13.34 7.99 20.24
C HIS A 29 12.91 9.44 20.03
N LEU A 30 12.22 10.01 21.02
CA LEU A 30 11.74 11.38 20.93
C LEU A 30 12.90 12.40 20.97
N SER A 31 13.91 12.18 21.83
CA SER A 31 15.07 13.05 21.93
C SER A 31 15.92 13.03 20.67
N LEU A 32 16.24 11.85 20.15
CA LEU A 32 17.00 11.71 18.91
C LEU A 32 16.22 12.23 17.71
N GLY A 33 14.92 11.96 17.63
CA GLY A 33 14.06 12.48 16.57
C GLY A 33 14.06 14.01 16.53
N LYS A 34 13.90 14.67 17.69
CA LYS A 34 13.98 16.15 17.79
C LYS A 34 15.39 16.68 17.45
N ALA A 35 16.44 15.99 17.86
CA ALA A 35 17.81 16.35 17.47
C ALA A 35 18.02 16.29 15.95
N VAL A 36 17.51 15.23 15.29
CA VAL A 36 17.53 15.10 13.83
C VAL A 36 16.70 16.20 13.17
N MET A 37 15.50 16.48 13.65
CA MET A 37 14.64 17.55 13.12
C MET A 37 15.33 18.92 13.23
N GLY A 38 16.01 19.19 14.32
CA GLY A 38 16.82 20.41 14.48
C GLY A 38 18.02 20.49 13.54
N GLU A 39 18.60 19.35 13.12
CA GLU A 39 19.69 19.29 12.15
C GLU A 39 19.23 19.56 10.72
N ILE A 40 18.07 19.02 10.34
CA ILE A 40 17.53 19.14 8.99
C ILE A 40 16.77 20.44 8.71
N ALA A 41 16.31 21.14 9.75
CA ALA A 41 15.45 22.32 9.63
C ALA A 41 15.97 23.39 8.65
N PRO A 42 17.28 23.76 8.63
CA PRO A 42 17.78 24.74 7.67
C PRO A 42 17.67 24.27 6.21
N ASN A 43 17.92 22.98 5.94
CA ASN A 43 17.80 22.41 4.59
C ASN A 43 16.34 22.30 4.17
N TRP A 44 15.45 21.91 5.09
CA TRP A 44 14.02 21.84 4.83
C TRP A 44 13.44 23.21 4.49
N ALA A 45 13.82 24.26 5.23
CA ALA A 45 13.43 25.64 4.93
C ALA A 45 13.92 26.10 3.55
N LYS A 46 15.18 25.77 3.19
CA LYS A 46 15.72 26.07 1.85
C LYS A 46 14.98 25.34 0.73
N SER A 47 14.65 24.05 0.94
CA SER A 47 13.87 23.28 -0.04
C SER A 47 12.47 23.87 -0.22
N LYS A 48 11.78 24.22 0.87
CA LYS A 48 10.47 24.90 0.80
C LYS A 48 10.55 26.20 0.01
N ALA A 49 11.56 27.04 0.26
CA ALA A 49 11.75 28.30 -0.46
C ALA A 49 12.03 28.08 -1.96
N LYS A 50 12.89 27.11 -2.31
CA LYS A 50 13.17 26.73 -3.70
C LYS A 50 11.88 26.27 -4.41
N HIS A 51 11.14 25.35 -3.81
CA HIS A 51 9.92 24.80 -4.40
C HIS A 51 8.80 25.84 -4.57
N ASN A 52 8.78 26.91 -3.77
CA ASN A 52 7.82 28.00 -3.94
C ASN A 52 8.05 28.81 -5.22
N SER A 53 9.24 28.76 -5.80
CA SER A 53 9.58 29.47 -7.06
C SER A 53 9.45 28.59 -8.30
N GLU A 54 9.10 27.32 -8.16
CA GLU A 54 9.02 26.35 -9.24
C GLU A 54 7.58 25.82 -9.41
N ARG A 55 7.29 25.22 -10.59
CA ARG A 55 6.09 24.38 -10.75
C ARG A 55 6.16 23.24 -9.76
N ARG A 56 5.09 23.02 -8.98
CA ARG A 56 5.02 22.04 -7.90
C ARG A 56 3.94 21.02 -8.17
N ALA A 57 4.25 19.78 -7.84
CA ALA A 57 3.26 18.70 -7.79
C ALA A 57 2.80 18.46 -6.34
N TYR A 58 1.56 17.99 -6.21
CA TYR A 58 0.92 17.64 -4.95
C TYR A 58 0.32 16.23 -5.08
N TYR A 59 0.74 15.33 -4.22
CA TYR A 59 0.27 13.94 -4.24
C TYR A 59 -0.83 13.76 -3.20
N PHE A 60 -2.08 13.70 -3.65
CA PHE A 60 -3.25 13.53 -2.79
C PHE A 60 -3.54 12.06 -2.58
N SER A 61 -3.42 11.58 -1.36
CA SER A 61 -3.67 10.18 -1.01
C SER A 61 -4.37 10.05 0.34
N ALA A 62 -5.35 9.14 0.40
CA ALA A 62 -5.97 8.77 1.67
C ALA A 62 -5.02 8.02 2.60
N GLU A 63 -3.92 7.48 2.07
CA GLU A 63 -2.94 6.66 2.80
C GLU A 63 -1.50 7.08 2.50
N PHE A 64 -0.66 7.12 3.55
CA PHE A 64 0.79 7.18 3.43
C PHE A 64 1.42 6.19 4.41
N LEU A 65 1.72 4.99 3.95
CA LEU A 65 2.29 3.93 4.79
C LEU A 65 3.79 4.14 4.96
N MET A 66 4.16 5.10 5.81
CA MET A 66 5.54 5.54 5.99
C MET A 66 6.41 4.49 6.69
N GLY A 67 5.86 3.72 7.61
CA GLY A 67 6.61 2.79 8.43
C GLY A 67 7.50 3.50 9.46
N ARG A 68 8.48 2.80 10.02
CA ARG A 68 9.39 3.35 11.01
C ARG A 68 10.31 4.40 10.37
N MET A 69 10.33 5.60 10.94
CA MET A 69 11.03 6.74 10.36
C MET A 69 12.48 6.88 10.85
N MET A 70 12.78 6.50 12.09
CA MET A 70 14.11 6.72 12.70
C MET A 70 15.25 6.18 11.84
N TYR A 71 15.22 4.88 11.54
CA TYR A 71 16.30 4.26 10.75
C TYR A 71 16.35 4.81 9.32
N ASN A 72 15.19 5.02 8.68
CA ASN A 72 15.13 5.54 7.33
C ASN A 72 15.72 6.96 7.24
N ASN A 73 15.39 7.82 8.20
CA ASN A 73 15.87 9.19 8.22
C ASN A 73 17.38 9.24 8.46
N LEU A 74 17.89 8.47 9.43
CA LEU A 74 19.33 8.36 9.69
C LEU A 74 20.10 7.79 8.48
N TYR A 75 19.49 6.81 7.80
CA TYR A 75 20.05 6.19 6.58
C TYR A 75 20.13 7.19 5.42
N CYS A 76 19.04 7.88 5.11
CA CYS A 76 18.99 8.87 4.04
C CYS A 76 19.94 10.06 4.29
N LEU A 77 20.14 10.42 5.55
CA LEU A 77 21.13 11.44 5.96
C LEU A 77 22.58 10.93 5.91
N GLY A 78 22.79 9.61 5.75
CA GLY A 78 24.12 9.00 5.74
C GLY A 78 24.82 8.97 7.11
N ILE A 79 24.07 9.04 8.21
CA ILE A 79 24.59 9.10 9.58
C ILE A 79 24.20 7.89 10.44
N LEU A 80 23.50 6.90 9.89
CA LEU A 80 23.04 5.74 10.65
C LEU A 80 24.18 4.99 11.35
N GLU A 81 25.27 4.71 10.65
CA GLU A 81 26.42 4.04 11.26
C GLU A 81 27.11 4.87 12.34
N GLU A 82 27.25 6.18 12.11
CA GLU A 82 27.83 7.09 13.08
C GLU A 82 27.02 7.10 14.37
N VAL A 83 25.69 7.30 14.27
CA VAL A 83 24.78 7.29 15.41
C VAL A 83 24.80 5.93 16.11
N THR A 84 24.84 4.83 15.37
CA THR A 84 24.94 3.48 15.94
C THR A 84 26.21 3.32 16.77
N LYS A 85 27.36 3.75 16.25
CA LYS A 85 28.65 3.69 16.95
C LYS A 85 28.65 4.58 18.21
N LEU A 86 28.03 5.75 18.14
CA LEU A 86 27.97 6.70 19.25
C LEU A 86 27.03 6.17 20.37
N LEU A 87 25.86 5.66 20.05
CA LEU A 87 24.95 5.03 21.02
C LEU A 87 25.62 3.81 21.68
N LYS A 88 26.30 2.98 20.89
CA LYS A 88 27.01 1.81 21.42
C LYS A 88 28.10 2.19 22.43
N LYS A 89 28.83 3.31 22.24
CA LYS A 89 29.81 3.82 23.23
C LYS A 89 29.13 4.20 24.55
N LYS A 90 27.85 4.55 24.52
CA LYS A 90 27.03 4.85 25.70
C LYS A 90 26.30 3.61 26.25
N GLY A 91 26.61 2.39 25.73
CA GLY A 91 26.01 1.14 26.18
C GLY A 91 24.62 0.89 25.60
N ILE A 92 24.19 1.64 24.59
CA ILE A 92 22.84 1.53 24.01
C ILE A 92 22.93 0.82 22.65
N ASP A 93 22.12 -0.24 22.48
CA ASP A 93 21.91 -0.88 21.19
C ASP A 93 20.86 -0.07 20.39
N ILE A 94 21.18 0.28 19.14
CA ILE A 94 20.26 1.01 18.28
C ILE A 94 18.94 0.23 18.02
N ASN A 95 18.95 -1.09 18.17
CA ASN A 95 17.77 -1.93 18.03
C ASN A 95 16.66 -1.64 19.06
N VAL A 96 16.95 -0.84 20.10
CA VAL A 96 15.90 -0.37 21.03
C VAL A 96 14.76 0.36 20.30
N PHE A 97 15.01 0.95 19.15
CA PHE A 97 13.96 1.58 18.34
C PHE A 97 13.01 0.58 17.67
N GLU A 98 13.29 -0.72 17.70
CA GLU A 98 12.32 -1.74 17.26
C GLU A 98 11.11 -1.85 18.20
N GLU A 99 11.19 -1.31 19.41
CA GLU A 99 10.07 -1.22 20.36
C GLU A 99 9.09 -0.08 20.03
N ILE A 100 9.48 0.84 19.13
CA ILE A 100 8.62 1.94 18.71
C ILE A 100 7.72 1.48 17.56
N ASP A 101 6.42 1.71 17.69
CA ASP A 101 5.43 1.36 16.69
C ASP A 101 5.67 2.12 15.36
N ASP A 102 5.31 1.49 14.24
CA ASP A 102 5.29 2.14 12.93
C ASP A 102 4.23 3.25 12.89
N ALA A 103 4.50 4.33 12.15
CA ALA A 103 3.46 5.30 11.86
C ALA A 103 2.32 4.64 11.06
N ALA A 104 1.14 4.57 11.65
CA ALA A 104 -0.01 3.84 11.12
C ALA A 104 -0.91 4.75 10.24
N LEU A 105 -0.35 5.27 9.15
CA LEU A 105 -1.00 6.23 8.24
C LEU A 105 -1.44 5.59 6.92
N GLY A 106 -1.43 4.28 6.82
CA GLY A 106 -1.80 3.53 5.62
C GLY A 106 -2.05 2.06 5.91
N ASN A 107 -2.56 1.34 4.91
CA ASN A 107 -2.93 -0.07 5.03
C ASN A 107 -2.03 -0.99 4.19
N GLY A 108 -1.91 -0.73 2.89
CA GLY A 108 -1.32 -1.68 1.96
C GLY A 108 -0.53 -1.04 0.82
N GLY A 109 -0.66 -1.64 -0.37
CA GLY A 109 0.08 -1.26 -1.57
C GLY A 109 -0.06 0.21 -1.96
N LEU A 110 -1.27 0.75 -1.93
CA LEU A 110 -1.56 2.14 -2.29
C LEU A 110 -0.82 3.14 -1.37
N GLY A 111 -0.93 2.95 -0.05
CA GLY A 111 -0.27 3.82 0.92
C GLY A 111 1.24 3.66 0.93
N ARG A 112 1.76 2.44 0.71
CA ARG A 112 3.21 2.22 0.63
C ARG A 112 3.78 2.80 -0.67
N LEU A 113 3.05 2.73 -1.78
CA LEU A 113 3.43 3.38 -3.04
C LEU A 113 3.57 4.89 -2.85
N ALA A 114 2.58 5.53 -2.22
CA ALA A 114 2.62 6.95 -1.91
C ALA A 114 3.88 7.31 -1.08
N ALA A 115 4.21 6.52 -0.06
CA ALA A 115 5.42 6.71 0.74
C ALA A 115 6.72 6.53 -0.08
N CYS A 116 6.79 5.52 -0.97
CA CYS A 116 7.91 5.33 -1.88
C CYS A 116 8.08 6.51 -2.85
N TYR A 117 6.97 7.04 -3.37
CA TYR A 117 6.99 8.16 -4.29
C TYR A 117 7.47 9.46 -3.62
N LEU A 118 7.09 9.71 -2.37
CA LEU A 118 7.62 10.84 -1.62
C LEU A 118 9.13 10.72 -1.38
N ASP A 119 9.60 9.54 -0.97
CA ASP A 119 11.03 9.26 -0.79
C ASP A 119 11.83 9.48 -2.08
N SER A 120 11.32 8.96 -3.21
CA SER A 120 11.93 9.13 -4.52
C SER A 120 11.91 10.57 -5.01
N ALA A 121 10.80 11.28 -4.82
CA ALA A 121 10.71 12.68 -5.20
C ALA A 121 11.70 13.54 -4.42
N ALA A 122 11.85 13.30 -3.11
CA ALA A 122 12.84 14.01 -2.31
C ALA A 122 14.27 13.71 -2.78
N THR A 123 14.57 12.44 -3.10
CA THR A 123 15.91 12.01 -3.57
C THR A 123 16.24 12.53 -4.96
N GLN A 124 15.28 12.56 -5.88
CA GLN A 124 15.44 13.04 -7.26
C GLN A 124 15.19 14.56 -7.39
N GLU A 125 15.06 15.26 -6.28
CA GLU A 125 14.81 16.71 -6.21
C GLU A 125 13.59 17.18 -7.01
N VAL A 126 12.57 16.34 -7.12
CA VAL A 126 11.28 16.70 -7.68
C VAL A 126 10.50 17.48 -6.63
N PRO A 127 9.97 18.69 -6.96
CA PRO A 127 9.15 19.47 -6.04
C PRO A 127 7.76 18.85 -5.87
N LEU A 128 7.67 17.86 -4.99
CA LEU A 128 6.46 17.12 -4.67
C LEU A 128 6.16 17.19 -3.18
N ASP A 129 4.96 17.65 -2.82
CA ASP A 129 4.44 17.52 -1.46
C ASP A 129 3.31 16.50 -1.42
N GLY A 130 3.27 15.69 -0.35
CA GLY A 130 2.14 14.79 -0.06
C GLY A 130 1.07 15.48 0.77
N TYR A 131 -0.19 15.13 0.53
CA TYR A 131 -1.34 15.58 1.31
C TYR A 131 -2.22 14.40 1.68
N GLY A 132 -2.54 14.26 2.97
CA GLY A 132 -3.36 13.19 3.49
C GLY A 132 -3.94 13.47 4.86
N ILE A 133 -4.32 12.40 5.56
CA ILE A 133 -4.94 12.45 6.88
C ILE A 133 -3.99 11.91 7.94
N ARG A 134 -3.93 12.57 9.10
CA ARG A 134 -3.20 12.10 10.29
C ARG A 134 -4.11 11.22 11.14
N TYR A 135 -4.21 9.94 10.78
CA TYR A 135 -5.03 8.99 11.52
C TYR A 135 -4.50 8.75 12.93
N LYS A 136 -5.40 8.82 13.92
CA LYS A 136 -5.03 8.60 15.32
C LYS A 136 -4.69 7.14 15.62
N TYR A 137 -5.46 6.21 15.06
CA TYR A 137 -5.35 4.76 15.31
C TYR A 137 -5.06 3.95 14.05
N GLY A 138 -4.72 4.59 12.95
CA GLY A 138 -4.44 3.94 11.67
C GLY A 138 -5.62 3.10 11.18
N LEU A 139 -5.31 1.91 10.63
CA LEU A 139 -6.34 0.91 10.28
C LEU A 139 -6.81 0.16 11.53
N PHE A 140 -5.97 -0.68 12.09
CA PHE A 140 -6.07 -1.39 13.37
C PHE A 140 -4.79 -2.20 13.61
N LYS A 141 -4.56 -2.59 14.87
CA LYS A 141 -3.59 -3.62 15.24
C LYS A 141 -4.30 -4.97 15.23
N GLN A 142 -3.73 -5.96 14.53
CA GLN A 142 -4.30 -7.29 14.43
C GLN A 142 -3.77 -8.19 15.54
N LEU A 143 -4.69 -8.87 16.21
CA LEU A 143 -4.43 -10.01 17.07
C LEU A 143 -5.06 -11.25 16.43
N ILE A 144 -4.49 -12.42 16.73
CA ILE A 144 -5.09 -13.71 16.37
C ILE A 144 -5.57 -14.36 17.66
N LYS A 145 -6.88 -14.62 17.74
CA LYS A 145 -7.50 -15.28 18.87
C LYS A 145 -8.34 -16.45 18.37
N ASP A 146 -8.06 -17.63 18.88
CA ASP A 146 -8.74 -18.87 18.46
C ASP A 146 -8.68 -19.09 16.93
N GLY A 147 -7.59 -18.65 16.31
CA GLY A 147 -7.36 -18.69 14.86
C GLY A 147 -8.06 -17.58 14.05
N TYR A 148 -8.89 -16.75 14.67
CA TYR A 148 -9.56 -15.61 14.02
C TYR A 148 -8.82 -14.28 14.22
N GLN A 149 -8.95 -13.38 13.24
CA GLN A 149 -8.53 -12.01 13.38
C GLN A 149 -9.42 -11.26 14.37
N VAL A 150 -8.78 -10.54 15.30
CA VAL A 150 -9.40 -9.57 16.20
C VAL A 150 -8.71 -8.23 16.02
N GLU A 151 -9.49 -7.15 15.87
CA GLU A 151 -9.00 -5.80 15.70
C GLU A 151 -8.91 -5.07 17.02
N THR A 152 -7.79 -4.35 17.24
CA THR A 152 -7.57 -3.46 18.36
C THR A 152 -7.02 -2.11 17.88
N ALA A 153 -7.09 -1.08 18.71
CA ALA A 153 -6.58 0.25 18.37
C ALA A 153 -5.06 0.21 18.18
N ASP A 154 -4.59 0.71 17.03
CA ASP A 154 -3.17 0.93 16.74
C ASP A 154 -2.76 2.34 17.21
N ASN A 155 -2.53 2.48 18.52
CA ASN A 155 -2.20 3.75 19.16
C ASN A 155 -0.70 4.10 18.96
N TRP A 156 -0.30 4.27 17.71
CA TRP A 156 1.09 4.52 17.33
C TRP A 156 1.65 5.85 17.86
N GLN A 157 0.78 6.80 18.22
CA GLN A 157 1.15 8.11 18.75
C GLN A 157 1.29 8.16 20.28
N ARG A 158 1.13 7.03 20.98
CA ARG A 158 1.10 7.00 22.46
C ARG A 158 2.36 7.55 23.15
N PHE A 159 3.50 7.52 22.42
CA PHE A 159 4.78 8.05 22.90
C PHE A 159 5.20 9.33 22.17
N GLU A 160 4.22 10.08 21.66
CA GLU A 160 4.42 11.24 20.80
C GLU A 160 5.07 10.87 19.43
N ASP A 161 5.14 11.85 18.55
CA ASP A 161 5.71 11.69 17.21
C ASP A 161 6.68 12.86 16.96
N PRO A 162 8.00 12.63 16.97
CA PRO A 162 8.98 13.69 16.79
C PRO A 162 9.07 14.19 15.35
N TRP A 163 8.45 13.49 14.40
CA TRP A 163 8.62 13.75 12.96
C TRP A 163 7.62 14.75 12.39
N CYS A 164 6.51 14.98 13.07
CA CYS A 164 5.43 15.87 12.65
C CYS A 164 5.47 17.19 13.41
N LEU A 165 5.43 18.30 12.68
CA LEU A 165 5.33 19.65 13.22
C LEU A 165 3.90 20.17 13.05
N ARG A 166 3.18 20.41 14.16
CA ARG A 166 1.87 21.07 14.16
C ARG A 166 2.02 22.53 13.69
N LYS A 167 1.17 22.97 12.76
CA LYS A 167 1.14 24.30 12.16
C LYS A 167 -0.20 24.97 12.44
N GLU A 168 -0.34 25.47 13.66
CA GLU A 168 -1.58 26.08 14.15
C GLU A 168 -2.00 27.31 13.35
N ASP A 169 -1.03 28.10 12.92
CA ASP A 169 -1.17 29.32 12.14
C ASP A 169 -1.61 29.08 10.68
N GLU A 170 -1.53 27.82 10.22
CA GLU A 170 -1.93 27.38 8.89
C GLU A 170 -3.23 26.56 8.90
N ALA A 171 -3.94 26.52 10.05
CA ALA A 171 -5.21 25.81 10.18
C ALA A 171 -6.28 26.45 9.30
N VAL A 172 -7.17 25.61 8.76
CA VAL A 172 -8.34 26.03 7.97
C VAL A 172 -9.60 25.38 8.52
N THR A 173 -10.77 25.86 8.09
CA THR A 173 -12.05 25.24 8.42
C THR A 173 -12.60 24.46 7.24
N VAL A 174 -13.23 23.32 7.53
CA VAL A 174 -13.95 22.52 6.55
C VAL A 174 -15.38 22.37 7.02
N SER A 175 -16.33 22.75 6.16
CA SER A 175 -17.76 22.70 6.46
C SER A 175 -18.44 21.56 5.71
N PHE A 176 -19.24 20.80 6.45
CA PHE A 176 -20.23 19.86 5.97
C PHE A 176 -21.62 20.44 6.22
N LYS A 177 -22.67 19.85 5.68
CA LYS A 177 -24.02 20.33 5.92
C LYS A 177 -24.41 20.35 7.40
N ASP A 178 -23.94 19.35 8.14
CA ASP A 178 -24.30 19.12 9.56
C ASP A 178 -23.22 19.56 10.56
N GLN A 179 -22.01 19.90 10.10
CA GLN A 179 -20.86 20.11 10.96
C GLN A 179 -19.81 21.00 10.29
N THR A 180 -19.15 21.83 11.07
CA THR A 180 -17.91 22.53 10.66
C THR A 180 -16.78 22.13 11.62
N VAL A 181 -15.61 21.83 11.07
CA VAL A 181 -14.43 21.42 11.84
C VAL A 181 -13.21 22.25 11.48
N ARG A 182 -12.26 22.32 12.40
CA ARG A 182 -10.92 22.83 12.11
C ARG A 182 -10.09 21.71 11.50
N ALA A 183 -9.36 22.00 10.45
CA ALA A 183 -8.35 21.13 9.88
C ALA A 183 -6.97 21.68 10.26
N ILE A 184 -6.25 20.94 11.10
CA ILE A 184 -4.94 21.35 11.61
C ILE A 184 -3.87 20.58 10.83
N PRO A 185 -2.94 21.28 10.14
CA PRO A 185 -1.88 20.60 9.41
C PRO A 185 -0.72 20.21 10.31
N TYR A 186 -0.18 19.02 10.05
CA TYR A 186 1.04 18.48 10.62
C TYR A 186 2.01 18.20 9.47
N ASP A 187 3.15 18.88 9.46
CA ASP A 187 4.18 18.73 8.43
C ASP A 187 5.22 17.70 8.86
N MET A 188 5.39 16.64 8.07
CA MET A 188 6.42 15.63 8.23
C MET A 188 7.50 15.84 7.15
N ALA A 189 8.77 15.88 7.56
CA ALA A 189 9.88 15.98 6.64
C ALA A 189 10.13 14.68 5.89
N VAL A 190 10.30 14.74 4.57
CA VAL A 190 10.69 13.62 3.71
C VAL A 190 12.10 13.87 3.20
N ILE A 191 13.05 13.15 3.75
CA ILE A 191 14.49 13.40 3.56
C ILE A 191 14.99 12.68 2.31
N GLY A 192 15.55 13.43 1.35
CA GLY A 192 16.20 12.86 0.18
C GLY A 192 17.55 12.21 0.52
N CYS A 193 17.87 11.12 -0.16
CA CYS A 193 19.12 10.38 -0.02
C CYS A 193 20.20 10.99 -0.95
N LYS A 194 21.42 11.13 -0.46
CA LYS A 194 22.55 11.74 -1.20
C LYS A 194 22.24 13.14 -1.77
N THR A 195 21.35 13.87 -1.14
CA THR A 195 21.00 15.25 -1.47
C THR A 195 20.69 16.04 -0.20
N LYS A 196 20.61 17.37 -0.32
CA LYS A 196 20.13 18.25 0.76
C LYS A 196 18.63 18.58 0.62
N ASN A 197 17.98 18.06 -0.42
CA ASN A 197 16.56 18.31 -0.66
C ASN A 197 15.69 17.57 0.35
N ILE A 198 14.67 18.26 0.86
CA ILE A 198 13.71 17.72 1.82
C ILE A 198 12.33 18.19 1.40
N ASN A 199 11.46 17.24 1.05
CA ASN A 199 10.07 17.49 0.71
C ASN A 199 9.17 17.44 1.95
N THR A 200 7.89 17.73 1.80
CA THR A 200 6.93 17.77 2.91
C THR A 200 5.78 16.79 2.66
N LEU A 201 5.44 16.02 3.68
CA LEU A 201 4.15 15.34 3.79
C LEU A 201 3.28 16.13 4.78
N ARG A 202 2.20 16.76 4.29
CA ARG A 202 1.23 17.49 5.11
C ARG A 202 0.04 16.60 5.42
N LEU A 203 -0.18 16.35 6.70
CA LEU A 203 -1.24 15.50 7.21
C LEU A 203 -2.24 16.34 8.00
N TRP A 204 -3.52 16.18 7.70
CA TRP A 204 -4.59 16.93 8.34
C TRP A 204 -5.22 16.15 9.48
N GLN A 205 -5.41 16.84 10.62
CA GLN A 205 -6.13 16.35 11.78
C GLN A 205 -7.37 17.20 11.99
N ALA A 206 -8.53 16.56 12.19
CA ALA A 206 -9.77 17.26 12.47
C ALA A 206 -9.90 17.55 13.97
N GLU A 207 -10.27 18.77 14.28
CA GLU A 207 -10.57 19.24 15.65
C GLU A 207 -11.88 20.02 15.65
N ALA A 208 -12.58 20.03 16.77
CA ALA A 208 -13.79 20.83 16.93
C ALA A 208 -13.48 22.34 16.93
N LEU A 209 -14.48 23.17 16.66
CA LEU A 209 -14.38 24.61 16.87
C LEU A 209 -14.31 24.93 18.36
N GLU A 210 -15.11 24.21 19.15
CA GLU A 210 -15.11 24.24 20.60
C GLU A 210 -14.94 22.82 21.15
N ASP A 211 -13.85 22.57 21.87
CA ASP A 211 -13.51 21.24 22.36
C ASP A 211 -14.36 20.80 23.59
N PHE A 212 -14.96 21.74 24.29
CA PHE A 212 -15.58 21.44 25.57
C PHE A 212 -16.73 22.40 25.91
N ASP A 213 -17.94 21.85 26.05
CA ASP A 213 -19.11 22.59 26.54
C ASP A 213 -19.12 22.60 28.07
N PHE A 214 -18.64 23.71 28.63
CA PHE A 214 -18.53 23.90 30.08
C PHE A 214 -19.90 23.92 30.77
N ALA A 215 -20.94 24.40 30.10
CA ALA A 215 -22.32 24.45 30.66
C ALA A 215 -22.89 23.04 30.78
N ALA A 216 -22.74 22.21 29.73
CA ALA A 216 -23.16 20.81 29.79
C ALA A 216 -22.39 20.03 30.86
N PHE A 217 -21.08 20.27 31.02
CA PHE A 217 -20.27 19.63 32.05
C PHE A 217 -20.75 19.99 33.45
N ASN A 218 -21.02 21.28 33.71
CA ASN A 218 -21.57 21.74 35.00
C ASN A 218 -22.95 21.18 35.31
N ASN A 219 -23.72 20.83 34.28
CA ASN A 219 -25.02 20.16 34.41
C ASN A 219 -24.90 18.62 34.51
N THR A 220 -23.68 18.10 34.72
CA THR A 220 -23.41 16.65 34.76
C THR A 220 -23.72 15.88 33.48
N GLU A 221 -23.84 16.55 32.33
CA GLU A 221 -24.03 15.99 30.99
C GLU A 221 -22.66 15.75 30.35
N TYR A 222 -21.83 14.88 30.93
CA TYR A 222 -20.42 14.71 30.56
C TYR A 222 -20.20 14.27 29.13
N ASP A 223 -21.03 13.36 28.60
CA ASP A 223 -20.94 12.91 27.20
C ASP A 223 -21.28 14.04 26.22
N LYS A 224 -22.26 14.86 26.55
CA LYS A 224 -22.65 16.04 25.78
C LYS A 224 -21.54 17.10 25.79
N ALA A 225 -20.88 17.27 26.91
CA ALA A 225 -19.78 18.25 27.06
C ALA A 225 -18.61 18.02 26.11
N VAL A 226 -18.41 16.79 25.62
CA VAL A 226 -17.33 16.40 24.68
C VAL A 226 -17.87 15.91 23.35
N LYS A 227 -19.16 16.03 23.09
CA LYS A 227 -19.79 15.48 21.88
C LYS A 227 -19.21 16.08 20.60
N GLU A 228 -19.14 17.41 20.51
CA GLU A 228 -18.63 18.12 19.34
C GLU A 228 -17.17 17.76 19.06
N LYS A 229 -16.34 17.69 20.10
CA LYS A 229 -14.97 17.18 20.02
C LYS A 229 -14.91 15.78 19.46
N ASN A 230 -15.70 14.85 19.98
CA ASN A 230 -15.69 13.47 19.54
C ASN A 230 -16.16 13.33 18.10
N ASP A 231 -17.18 14.08 17.68
CA ASP A 231 -17.70 14.07 16.31
C ASP A 231 -16.66 14.59 15.30
N ALA A 232 -15.95 15.67 15.65
CA ALA A 232 -14.87 16.20 14.82
C ALA A 232 -13.69 15.21 14.73
N GLU A 233 -13.20 14.72 15.88
CA GLU A 233 -12.07 13.78 15.90
C GLU A 233 -12.36 12.46 15.15
N ASN A 234 -13.63 12.01 15.10
CA ASN A 234 -14.01 10.78 14.38
C ASN A 234 -13.59 10.81 12.93
N ILE A 235 -13.57 11.99 12.28
CA ILE A 235 -13.17 12.16 10.88
C ILE A 235 -11.74 11.64 10.64
N THR A 236 -10.84 11.79 11.62
CA THR A 236 -9.42 11.41 11.46
C THR A 236 -8.97 10.32 12.43
N LYS A 237 -9.90 9.56 13.04
CA LYS A 237 -9.53 8.49 13.97
C LYS A 237 -9.00 7.25 13.28
N VAL A 238 -9.74 6.73 12.30
CA VAL A 238 -9.50 5.40 11.72
C VAL A 238 -9.51 5.47 10.19
N LEU A 239 -8.50 4.86 9.57
CA LEU A 239 -8.45 4.64 8.13
C LEU A 239 -9.46 3.53 7.75
N TYR A 240 -10.25 3.76 6.72
CA TYR A 240 -11.27 2.81 6.22
C TYR A 240 -12.23 2.32 7.31
N PRO A 241 -13.00 3.21 7.93
CA PRO A 241 -14.04 2.79 8.84
C PRO A 241 -15.03 1.85 8.14
N ASN A 242 -15.61 0.92 8.91
CA ASN A 242 -16.61 -0.01 8.37
C ASN A 242 -17.81 0.77 7.80
N ASP A 243 -18.10 0.56 6.52
CA ASP A 243 -19.15 1.25 5.76
C ASP A 243 -20.34 0.35 5.38
N ASN A 244 -20.50 -0.77 6.08
CA ASN A 244 -21.69 -1.63 5.92
C ASN A 244 -22.99 -0.91 6.32
N LYS A 245 -22.88 0.13 7.17
CA LYS A 245 -23.99 0.98 7.60
C LYS A 245 -23.88 2.38 7.01
N TYR A 246 -25.01 3.07 7.01
CA TYR A 246 -25.12 4.44 6.49
C TYR A 246 -24.13 5.41 7.16
N GLU A 247 -24.01 5.36 8.48
CA GLU A 247 -23.11 6.23 9.26
C GLU A 247 -21.65 6.04 8.89
N GLY A 248 -21.25 4.80 8.59
CA GLY A 248 -19.90 4.50 8.11
C GLY A 248 -19.63 5.08 6.72
N LYS A 249 -20.63 5.04 5.83
CA LYS A 249 -20.53 5.69 4.50
C LYS A 249 -20.42 7.20 4.63
N VAL A 250 -21.22 7.83 5.50
CA VAL A 250 -21.13 9.25 5.82
C VAL A 250 -19.72 9.61 6.29
N LEU A 251 -19.18 8.84 7.23
CA LEU A 251 -17.85 9.09 7.78
C LEU A 251 -16.76 8.98 6.71
N ARG A 252 -16.81 7.96 5.85
CA ARG A 252 -15.84 7.82 4.75
C ARG A 252 -15.92 8.99 3.76
N LEU A 253 -17.11 9.44 3.41
CA LEU A 253 -17.27 10.60 2.54
C LEU A 253 -16.74 11.88 3.20
N LYS A 254 -17.02 12.06 4.51
CA LYS A 254 -16.46 13.17 5.28
C LYS A 254 -14.92 13.15 5.30
N GLN A 255 -14.29 11.99 5.50
CA GLN A 255 -12.83 11.85 5.46
C GLN A 255 -12.23 12.30 4.12
N GLN A 256 -12.80 11.83 3.01
CA GLN A 256 -12.32 12.15 1.66
C GLN A 256 -12.45 13.66 1.38
N TYR A 257 -13.60 14.23 1.63
CA TYR A 257 -13.81 15.66 1.42
C TYR A 257 -12.97 16.52 2.37
N PHE A 258 -12.84 16.13 3.62
CA PHE A 258 -12.08 16.84 4.64
C PHE A 258 -10.64 17.13 4.19
N PHE A 259 -9.88 16.10 3.82
CA PHE A 259 -8.49 16.32 3.45
C PHE A 259 -8.35 17.00 2.09
N CYS A 260 -9.26 16.77 1.16
CA CYS A 260 -9.28 17.45 -0.14
C CYS A 260 -9.50 18.97 0.03
N SER A 261 -10.53 19.35 0.79
CA SER A 261 -10.86 20.75 1.02
C SER A 261 -9.74 21.47 1.78
N ALA A 262 -9.26 20.87 2.89
CA ALA A 262 -8.16 21.45 3.66
C ALA A 262 -6.89 21.67 2.81
N SER A 263 -6.54 20.68 1.99
CA SER A 263 -5.36 20.74 1.13
C SER A 263 -5.48 21.79 0.04
N LEU A 264 -6.64 21.90 -0.59
CA LEU A 264 -6.88 22.89 -1.64
C LEU A 264 -6.91 24.30 -1.08
N GLN A 265 -7.52 24.52 0.08
CA GLN A 265 -7.49 25.81 0.75
C GLN A 265 -6.04 26.26 1.02
N ASP A 266 -5.18 25.34 1.46
CA ASP A 266 -3.76 25.63 1.68
C ASP A 266 -3.03 25.97 0.37
N ILE A 267 -3.26 25.20 -0.70
CA ILE A 267 -2.64 25.46 -2.02
C ILE A 267 -3.11 26.80 -2.58
N VAL A 268 -4.41 27.09 -2.54
CA VAL A 268 -4.99 28.36 -2.98
C VAL A 268 -4.44 29.54 -2.16
N ARG A 269 -4.39 29.39 -0.83
CA ARG A 269 -3.82 30.40 0.08
C ARG A 269 -2.37 30.74 -0.28
N ARG A 270 -1.53 29.71 -0.51
CA ARG A 270 -0.11 29.89 -0.90
C ARG A 270 0.02 30.53 -2.28
N TYR A 271 -0.82 30.13 -3.22
CA TYR A 271 -0.86 30.73 -4.54
C TYR A 271 -1.24 32.21 -4.47
N LYS A 272 -2.31 32.54 -3.73
CA LYS A 272 -2.76 33.93 -3.53
C LYS A 272 -1.71 34.80 -2.87
N ALA A 273 -0.94 34.28 -1.94
CA ALA A 273 0.15 35.04 -1.31
C ALA A 273 1.22 35.49 -2.31
N LYS A 274 1.33 34.82 -3.46
CA LYS A 274 2.28 35.12 -4.55
C LYS A 274 1.65 35.96 -5.66
N HIS A 275 0.40 35.70 -6.03
CA HIS A 275 -0.26 36.25 -7.24
C HIS A 275 -1.51 37.10 -6.94
N GLY A 276 -1.91 37.23 -5.67
CA GLY A 276 -3.17 37.88 -5.31
C GLY A 276 -4.39 37.14 -5.88
N SER A 277 -5.26 37.82 -6.58
CA SER A 277 -6.48 37.26 -7.19
C SER A 277 -6.31 36.87 -8.67
N ASP A 278 -5.10 36.89 -9.21
CA ASP A 278 -4.84 36.45 -10.58
C ASP A 278 -4.55 34.94 -10.61
N PHE A 279 -5.54 34.15 -11.01
CA PHE A 279 -5.42 32.69 -11.13
C PHE A 279 -5.03 32.18 -12.52
N SER A 280 -4.69 33.07 -13.47
CA SER A 280 -4.36 32.70 -14.85
C SER A 280 -3.18 31.70 -14.94
N PHE A 281 -2.24 31.74 -13.98
CA PHE A 281 -1.09 30.86 -13.91
C PHE A 281 -1.27 29.66 -12.97
N PHE A 282 -2.45 29.50 -12.34
CA PHE A 282 -2.63 28.46 -11.32
C PHE A 282 -2.30 27.06 -11.84
N ALA A 283 -2.88 26.66 -12.96
CA ALA A 283 -2.62 25.36 -13.57
C ALA A 283 -1.18 25.22 -14.13
N ALA A 284 -0.52 26.34 -14.45
CA ALA A 284 0.87 26.32 -14.92
C ALA A 284 1.87 26.12 -13.77
N GLU A 285 1.51 26.52 -12.55
CA GLU A 285 2.39 26.41 -11.38
C GLU A 285 2.07 25.20 -10.48
N ASN A 286 0.89 24.60 -10.61
CA ASN A 286 0.41 23.53 -9.74
C ASN A 286 -0.06 22.31 -10.53
N ALA A 287 0.35 21.12 -10.11
CA ALA A 287 -0.16 19.84 -10.60
C ALA A 287 -0.63 19.01 -9.40
N ILE A 288 -1.83 18.44 -9.48
CA ILE A 288 -2.40 17.59 -8.41
C ILE A 288 -2.55 16.18 -8.95
N GLN A 289 -1.89 15.22 -8.30
CA GLN A 289 -2.05 13.80 -8.61
C GLN A 289 -3.04 13.16 -7.66
N LEU A 290 -4.10 12.59 -8.21
CA LEU A 290 -5.14 11.86 -7.49
C LEU A 290 -4.73 10.39 -7.38
N ASN A 291 -4.37 9.96 -6.16
CA ASN A 291 -4.01 8.57 -5.88
C ASN A 291 -5.29 7.77 -5.60
N ASP A 292 -5.80 7.10 -6.61
CA ASP A 292 -7.11 6.47 -6.70
C ASP A 292 -8.27 7.49 -6.70
N THR A 293 -9.50 7.02 -6.47
CA THR A 293 -10.72 7.84 -6.47
C THR A 293 -10.98 8.58 -5.16
N HIS A 294 -10.30 8.20 -4.09
CA HIS A 294 -10.50 8.80 -2.76
C HIS A 294 -10.40 10.34 -2.75
N PRO A 295 -9.46 10.98 -3.48
CA PRO A 295 -9.35 12.44 -3.53
C PRO A 295 -10.11 13.11 -4.68
N VAL A 296 -10.99 12.44 -5.39
CA VAL A 296 -11.64 13.02 -6.61
C VAL A 296 -12.52 14.22 -6.29
N SER A 297 -13.07 14.31 -5.06
CA SER A 297 -13.82 15.50 -4.62
C SER A 297 -12.98 16.79 -4.64
N CYS A 298 -11.66 16.69 -4.79
CA CYS A 298 -10.79 17.87 -4.96
C CYS A 298 -11.09 18.66 -6.25
N VAL A 299 -11.60 18.02 -7.31
CA VAL A 299 -11.93 18.71 -8.55
C VAL A 299 -13.08 19.68 -8.36
N PRO A 300 -14.29 19.24 -7.92
CA PRO A 300 -15.38 20.19 -7.67
C PRO A 300 -15.06 21.15 -6.51
N GLU A 301 -14.25 20.76 -5.53
CA GLU A 301 -13.84 21.66 -4.45
C GLU A 301 -12.90 22.77 -4.96
N LEU A 302 -11.97 22.47 -5.86
CA LEU A 302 -11.15 23.51 -6.47
C LEU A 302 -12.01 24.48 -7.29
N VAL A 303 -12.99 23.96 -8.04
CA VAL A 303 -13.97 24.79 -8.75
C VAL A 303 -14.70 25.71 -7.77
N ARG A 304 -15.19 25.18 -6.65
CA ARG A 304 -15.89 25.97 -5.63
C ARG A 304 -15.01 27.09 -5.07
N LEU A 305 -13.77 26.78 -4.72
CA LEU A 305 -12.82 27.75 -4.18
C LEU A 305 -12.51 28.86 -5.19
N LEU A 306 -12.31 28.53 -6.46
CA LEU A 306 -12.06 29.50 -7.52
C LEU A 306 -13.30 30.38 -7.81
N MET A 307 -14.50 29.81 -7.73
CA MET A 307 -15.75 30.56 -7.84
C MET A 307 -15.93 31.54 -6.68
N LEU A 308 -15.52 31.18 -5.46
CA LEU A 308 -15.48 32.11 -4.32
C LEU A 308 -14.51 33.28 -4.51
N GLU A 309 -13.49 33.10 -5.35
CA GLU A 309 -12.57 34.18 -5.78
C GLU A 309 -13.12 35.02 -6.95
N GLY A 310 -14.37 34.77 -7.37
CA GLY A 310 -15.08 35.58 -8.38
C GLY A 310 -15.07 35.03 -9.80
N MET A 311 -14.56 33.85 -10.03
CA MET A 311 -14.59 33.20 -11.36
C MET A 311 -15.98 32.62 -11.65
N ASN A 312 -16.34 32.58 -12.93
CA ASN A 312 -17.48 31.77 -13.35
C ASN A 312 -17.12 30.27 -13.36
N PHE A 313 -18.15 29.42 -13.46
CA PHE A 313 -17.98 27.97 -13.44
C PHE A 313 -17.05 27.45 -14.55
N ASP A 314 -17.19 27.94 -15.77
CA ASP A 314 -16.42 27.43 -16.90
C ASP A 314 -14.93 27.75 -16.78
N GLU A 315 -14.58 28.94 -16.35
CA GLU A 315 -13.20 29.37 -16.09
C GLU A 315 -12.60 28.54 -14.95
N ALA A 316 -13.31 28.39 -13.83
CA ALA A 316 -12.88 27.64 -12.67
C ALA A 316 -12.69 26.15 -12.99
N PHE A 317 -13.61 25.57 -13.75
CA PHE A 317 -13.53 24.16 -14.14
C PHE A 317 -12.36 23.88 -15.07
N GLU A 318 -12.09 24.76 -16.04
CA GLU A 318 -10.94 24.59 -16.94
C GLU A 318 -9.59 24.67 -16.18
N ILE A 319 -9.48 25.51 -15.17
CA ILE A 319 -8.29 25.52 -14.29
C ILE A 319 -8.19 24.21 -13.51
N ALA A 320 -9.27 23.76 -12.88
CA ALA A 320 -9.28 22.51 -12.11
C ALA A 320 -8.92 21.30 -12.99
N ARG A 321 -9.51 21.20 -14.18
CA ARG A 321 -9.26 20.15 -15.17
C ARG A 321 -7.80 20.09 -15.62
N LYS A 322 -7.15 21.24 -15.83
CA LYS A 322 -5.74 21.35 -16.22
C LYS A 322 -4.76 21.10 -15.07
N THR A 323 -5.26 21.14 -13.83
CA THR A 323 -4.44 20.97 -12.63
C THR A 323 -4.39 19.52 -12.17
N CYS A 324 -5.45 18.73 -12.36
CA CYS A 324 -5.61 17.39 -11.81
C CYS A 324 -5.25 16.31 -12.83
N ALA A 325 -4.63 15.22 -12.35
CA ALA A 325 -4.42 13.97 -13.08
C ALA A 325 -4.77 12.79 -12.18
N TYR A 326 -5.25 11.69 -12.75
CA TYR A 326 -5.80 10.55 -12.01
C TYR A 326 -4.99 9.28 -12.23
N THR A 327 -4.58 8.63 -11.15
CA THR A 327 -4.03 7.27 -11.15
C THR A 327 -5.11 6.28 -10.71
N ASN A 328 -5.45 5.31 -11.54
CA ASN A 328 -6.33 4.20 -11.19
C ASN A 328 -5.54 3.05 -10.58
N HIS A 329 -6.06 2.42 -9.52
CA HIS A 329 -5.43 1.29 -8.83
C HIS A 329 -6.28 0.02 -8.82
N THR A 330 -7.43 0.00 -9.50
CA THR A 330 -8.31 -1.17 -9.54
C THR A 330 -8.75 -1.53 -10.94
N VAL A 331 -8.91 -2.83 -11.20
CA VAL A 331 -9.46 -3.38 -12.44
C VAL A 331 -10.87 -3.95 -12.24
N LEU A 332 -11.29 -4.15 -10.98
CA LEU A 332 -12.63 -4.66 -10.67
C LEU A 332 -13.66 -3.55 -10.86
N GLY A 333 -14.51 -3.66 -11.87
CA GLY A 333 -15.54 -2.68 -12.16
C GLY A 333 -16.50 -2.42 -10.99
N GLU A 334 -16.83 -3.46 -10.23
CA GLU A 334 -17.61 -3.37 -8.99
C GLU A 334 -16.89 -2.62 -7.86
N ALA A 335 -15.55 -2.66 -7.83
CA ALA A 335 -14.74 -1.97 -6.83
C ALA A 335 -14.46 -0.50 -7.18
N LEU A 336 -14.86 -0.03 -8.36
CA LEU A 336 -14.82 1.39 -8.68
C LEU A 336 -15.77 2.16 -7.77
N GLU A 337 -15.25 3.15 -7.08
CA GLU A 337 -15.98 3.89 -6.06
C GLU A 337 -17.20 4.62 -6.64
N LYS A 338 -18.32 4.44 -5.95
CA LYS A 338 -19.62 5.04 -6.27
C LYS A 338 -20.22 5.61 -5.00
N TRP A 339 -20.80 6.79 -5.11
CA TRP A 339 -21.52 7.40 -3.99
C TRP A 339 -22.99 7.62 -4.33
N PRO A 340 -23.92 7.27 -3.44
CA PRO A 340 -25.32 7.66 -3.60
C PRO A 340 -25.45 9.18 -3.64
N ALA A 341 -26.20 9.71 -4.60
CA ALA A 341 -26.39 11.15 -4.78
C ALA A 341 -27.08 11.79 -3.58
N ASP A 342 -28.06 11.11 -2.98
CA ASP A 342 -28.73 11.55 -1.76
C ASP A 342 -27.78 11.64 -0.56
N LEU A 343 -26.82 10.71 -0.42
CA LEU A 343 -25.79 10.77 0.59
C LEU A 343 -24.90 12.02 0.39
N MET A 344 -24.45 12.26 -0.85
CA MET A 344 -23.63 13.45 -1.14
C MET A 344 -24.39 14.75 -0.87
N THR A 345 -25.65 14.82 -1.24
CA THR A 345 -26.54 15.97 -0.94
C THR A 345 -26.74 16.19 0.56
N GLN A 346 -26.68 15.13 1.36
CA GLN A 346 -26.81 15.25 2.82
C GLN A 346 -25.49 15.63 3.51
N VAL A 347 -24.36 15.31 2.94
CA VAL A 347 -23.05 15.52 3.56
C VAL A 347 -22.37 16.77 3.01
N ILE A 348 -22.32 16.91 1.67
CA ILE A 348 -21.55 17.93 0.93
C ILE A 348 -22.39 18.48 -0.24
N PRO A 349 -23.54 19.13 0.03
CA PRO A 349 -24.49 19.56 -1.00
C PRO A 349 -23.88 20.45 -2.08
N GLU A 350 -23.08 21.45 -1.70
CA GLU A 350 -22.44 22.37 -2.65
C GLU A 350 -21.51 21.65 -3.64
N ILE A 351 -20.82 20.60 -3.17
CA ILE A 351 -19.94 19.77 -4.00
C ILE A 351 -20.78 18.92 -4.96
N TYR A 352 -21.89 18.36 -4.48
CA TYR A 352 -22.79 17.62 -5.32
C TYR A 352 -23.41 18.48 -6.44
N ASP A 353 -23.81 19.71 -6.13
CA ASP A 353 -24.33 20.67 -7.13
C ASP A 353 -23.27 20.95 -8.22
N LEU A 354 -22.00 21.13 -7.84
CA LEU A 354 -20.91 21.29 -8.80
C LEU A 354 -20.63 20.03 -9.62
N ILE A 355 -20.75 18.84 -9.02
CA ILE A 355 -20.65 17.58 -9.77
C ILE A 355 -21.78 17.51 -10.81
N CYS A 356 -23.00 17.96 -10.50
CA CYS A 356 -24.10 18.05 -11.46
C CYS A 356 -23.75 18.97 -12.64
N LEU A 357 -23.18 20.13 -12.39
CA LEU A 357 -22.74 21.05 -13.45
C LEU A 357 -21.64 20.42 -14.31
N ILE A 358 -20.65 19.77 -13.70
CA ILE A 358 -19.57 19.06 -14.42
C ILE A 358 -20.16 17.91 -15.25
N ALA A 359 -21.11 17.16 -14.72
CA ALA A 359 -21.77 16.07 -15.43
C ALA A 359 -22.56 16.55 -16.65
N ASN A 360 -23.29 17.66 -16.52
CA ASN A 360 -24.01 18.29 -17.64
C ASN A 360 -23.03 18.75 -18.73
N LYS A 361 -21.96 19.48 -18.34
CA LYS A 361 -20.91 19.92 -19.28
C LYS A 361 -20.26 18.72 -19.99
N CYS A 362 -20.04 17.62 -19.30
CA CYS A 362 -19.54 16.40 -19.90
C CYS A 362 -20.45 15.89 -21.03
N GLN A 363 -21.76 15.81 -20.76
CA GLN A 363 -22.73 15.35 -21.79
C GLN A 363 -22.83 16.32 -22.98
N GLU A 364 -22.74 17.62 -22.76
CA GLU A 364 -22.70 18.63 -23.80
C GLU A 364 -21.45 18.49 -24.68
N GLU A 365 -20.25 18.36 -24.08
CA GLU A 365 -19.00 18.15 -24.81
C GLU A 365 -19.00 16.84 -25.61
N LEU A 366 -19.53 15.75 -25.05
CA LEU A 366 -19.66 14.47 -25.75
C LEU A 366 -20.62 14.57 -26.94
N THR A 367 -21.70 15.33 -26.79
CA THR A 367 -22.64 15.62 -27.88
C THR A 367 -21.97 16.44 -28.98
N ALA A 368 -21.24 17.48 -28.62
CA ALA A 368 -20.51 18.31 -29.57
C ALA A 368 -19.43 17.54 -30.34
N LYS A 369 -18.86 16.48 -29.72
CA LYS A 369 -17.92 15.54 -30.38
C LYS A 369 -18.62 14.47 -31.26
N GLY A 370 -19.94 14.44 -31.32
CA GLY A 370 -20.69 13.45 -32.09
C GLY A 370 -20.71 12.06 -31.49
N VAL A 371 -20.50 11.93 -30.18
CA VAL A 371 -20.58 10.63 -29.48
C VAL A 371 -22.02 10.15 -29.45
N SER A 372 -22.25 8.84 -29.74
CA SER A 372 -23.58 8.25 -29.79
C SER A 372 -24.29 8.28 -28.43
N GLU A 373 -25.63 8.30 -28.43
CA GLU A 373 -26.43 8.30 -27.19
C GLU A 373 -26.16 7.05 -26.35
N GLU A 374 -25.97 5.89 -26.98
CA GLU A 374 -25.60 4.64 -26.30
C GLU A 374 -24.27 4.80 -25.54
N MET A 375 -23.24 5.31 -26.21
CA MET A 375 -21.94 5.52 -25.60
C MET A 375 -21.99 6.59 -24.50
N LYS A 376 -22.70 7.71 -24.74
CA LYS A 376 -22.88 8.77 -23.74
C LYS A 376 -23.59 8.23 -22.48
N SER A 377 -24.53 7.31 -22.60
CA SER A 377 -25.20 6.70 -21.45
C SER A 377 -24.23 5.92 -20.57
N LYS A 378 -23.27 5.19 -21.15
CA LYS A 378 -22.22 4.46 -20.43
C LYS A 378 -21.18 5.40 -19.76
N MET A 379 -21.05 6.62 -20.27
CA MET A 379 -20.09 7.63 -19.79
C MET A 379 -20.73 8.60 -18.78
N ARG A 380 -21.98 8.47 -18.40
CA ARG A 380 -22.61 9.35 -17.41
C ARG A 380 -21.85 9.34 -16.09
N ILE A 381 -21.48 10.52 -15.62
CA ILE A 381 -20.86 10.71 -14.30
C ILE A 381 -21.89 10.44 -13.20
N ILE A 382 -23.12 10.92 -13.40
CA ILE A 382 -24.27 10.61 -12.54
C ILE A 382 -25.21 9.73 -13.34
N ASP A 383 -25.50 8.54 -12.83
CA ASP A 383 -26.41 7.59 -13.43
C ASP A 383 -27.44 7.14 -12.39
N GLY A 384 -28.71 7.52 -12.61
CA GLY A 384 -29.74 7.40 -11.60
C GLY A 384 -29.38 8.14 -10.31
N ASN A 385 -29.41 7.43 -9.19
CA ASN A 385 -29.02 7.98 -7.86
C ASN A 385 -27.55 7.69 -7.50
N VAL A 386 -26.64 7.55 -8.50
CA VAL A 386 -25.27 7.14 -8.25
C VAL A 386 -24.29 8.06 -8.96
N VAL A 387 -23.31 8.57 -8.22
CA VAL A 387 -22.14 9.30 -8.73
C VAL A 387 -20.96 8.35 -8.91
N HIS A 388 -20.44 8.23 -10.14
CA HIS A 388 -19.31 7.39 -10.52
C HIS A 388 -18.00 8.18 -10.44
N MET A 389 -17.23 7.98 -9.38
CA MET A 389 -16.05 8.79 -9.10
C MET A 389 -14.93 8.60 -10.12
N ALA A 390 -14.72 7.39 -10.62
CA ALA A 390 -13.72 7.15 -11.68
C ALA A 390 -14.08 7.85 -13.00
N ARG A 391 -15.37 7.92 -13.35
CA ARG A 391 -15.83 8.66 -14.54
C ARG A 391 -15.62 10.16 -14.37
N LEU A 392 -15.91 10.68 -13.18
CA LEU A 392 -15.65 12.08 -12.83
C LEU A 392 -14.16 12.39 -12.95
N ALA A 393 -13.30 11.59 -12.36
CA ALA A 393 -11.85 11.76 -12.41
C ALA A 393 -11.29 11.73 -13.85
N THR A 394 -11.78 10.79 -14.65
CA THR A 394 -11.35 10.63 -16.05
C THR A 394 -11.75 11.81 -16.91
N TYR A 395 -12.96 12.35 -16.74
CA TYR A 395 -13.43 13.53 -17.47
C TYR A 395 -12.72 14.79 -17.01
N ALA A 396 -12.65 14.99 -15.70
CA ALA A 396 -12.21 16.24 -15.08
C ALA A 396 -10.70 16.30 -14.78
N GLY A 397 -9.90 15.44 -15.42
CA GLY A 397 -8.45 15.44 -15.30
C GLY A 397 -7.74 15.52 -16.65
N THR A 398 -6.43 15.83 -16.61
CA THR A 398 -5.56 15.88 -17.81
C THR A 398 -5.21 14.48 -18.30
N TYR A 399 -4.82 13.60 -17.38
CA TYR A 399 -4.33 12.25 -17.67
C TYR A 399 -4.98 11.23 -16.74
N VAL A 400 -5.08 10.00 -17.27
CA VAL A 400 -5.43 8.78 -16.52
C VAL A 400 -4.32 7.79 -16.71
N ASN A 401 -3.71 7.29 -15.67
CA ASN A 401 -2.72 6.24 -15.81
C ASN A 401 -3.09 4.96 -15.06
N GLY A 402 -2.76 3.84 -15.71
CA GLY A 402 -2.63 2.55 -15.05
C GLY A 402 -1.27 2.42 -14.37
N VAL A 403 -1.10 1.34 -13.59
CA VAL A 403 0.06 1.14 -12.70
C VAL A 403 0.90 -0.11 -13.04
N ALA A 404 0.56 -0.79 -14.11
CA ALA A 404 1.33 -1.82 -14.81
C ALA A 404 0.87 -1.88 -16.27
N GLN A 405 1.65 -2.50 -17.14
CA GLN A 405 1.34 -2.55 -18.59
C GLN A 405 -0.01 -3.25 -18.83
N LEU A 406 -0.19 -4.46 -18.30
CA LEU A 406 -1.46 -5.19 -18.43
C LEU A 406 -2.64 -4.41 -17.87
N HIS A 407 -2.49 -3.80 -16.69
CA HIS A 407 -3.52 -2.98 -16.08
C HIS A 407 -3.96 -1.84 -16.99
N THR A 408 -3.00 -1.14 -17.60
CA THR A 408 -3.29 -0.03 -18.51
C THR A 408 -4.06 -0.51 -19.74
N GLU A 409 -3.73 -1.69 -20.28
CA GLU A 409 -4.46 -2.27 -21.42
C GLU A 409 -5.90 -2.69 -21.01
N ILE A 410 -6.08 -3.25 -19.81
CA ILE A 410 -7.42 -3.56 -19.28
C ILE A 410 -8.25 -2.28 -19.09
N LEU A 411 -7.65 -1.20 -18.58
CA LEU A 411 -8.35 0.09 -18.49
C LEU A 411 -8.85 0.58 -19.84
N LYS A 412 -8.02 0.48 -20.88
CA LYS A 412 -8.35 0.92 -22.25
C LYS A 412 -9.38 0.01 -22.94
N ARG A 413 -9.30 -1.32 -22.71
CA ARG A 413 -10.14 -2.30 -23.39
C ARG A 413 -11.50 -2.48 -22.71
N ASP A 414 -11.51 -2.44 -21.37
CA ASP A 414 -12.68 -2.91 -20.59
C ASP A 414 -13.20 -1.81 -19.66
N VAL A 415 -12.42 -1.37 -18.66
CA VAL A 415 -12.91 -0.59 -17.51
C VAL A 415 -13.32 0.84 -17.89
N LEU A 416 -12.52 1.50 -18.74
CA LEU A 416 -12.72 2.88 -19.21
C LEU A 416 -12.72 2.94 -20.74
N LYS A 417 -13.21 1.89 -21.39
CA LYS A 417 -13.20 1.69 -22.85
C LYS A 417 -13.79 2.88 -23.60
N GLU A 418 -14.98 3.31 -23.21
CA GLU A 418 -15.67 4.41 -23.88
C GLU A 418 -14.88 5.72 -23.74
N TRP A 419 -14.29 5.95 -22.60
CA TRP A 419 -13.43 7.12 -22.34
C TRP A 419 -12.16 7.06 -23.19
N TYR A 420 -11.52 5.90 -23.32
CA TYR A 420 -10.34 5.73 -24.16
C TYR A 420 -10.66 5.97 -25.65
N GLN A 421 -11.84 5.55 -26.12
CA GLN A 421 -12.25 5.79 -27.50
C GLN A 421 -12.43 7.29 -27.82
N VAL A 422 -12.83 8.09 -26.84
CA VAL A 422 -13.07 9.53 -27.01
C VAL A 422 -11.80 10.36 -26.73
N TYR A 423 -10.95 9.93 -25.79
CA TYR A 423 -9.79 10.67 -25.30
C TYR A 423 -8.55 9.76 -25.17
N PRO A 424 -8.09 9.10 -26.26
CA PRO A 424 -7.00 8.13 -26.18
C PRO A 424 -5.68 8.74 -25.68
N GLU A 425 -5.45 10.02 -25.95
CA GLU A 425 -4.22 10.75 -25.57
C GLU A 425 -4.06 10.96 -24.07
N ARG A 426 -5.13 10.78 -23.29
CA ARG A 426 -5.09 10.93 -21.83
C ARG A 426 -4.58 9.69 -21.11
N PHE A 427 -4.57 8.52 -21.78
CA PHE A 427 -4.30 7.23 -21.14
C PHE A 427 -2.81 6.88 -21.21
N LEU A 428 -2.18 6.81 -20.06
CA LEU A 428 -0.75 6.52 -19.90
C LEU A 428 -0.53 5.27 -19.04
N ASN A 429 0.62 4.64 -19.20
CA ASN A 429 1.11 3.64 -18.25
C ASN A 429 2.24 4.23 -17.40
N LYS A 430 2.15 4.05 -16.08
CA LYS A 430 3.22 4.33 -15.12
C LYS A 430 3.39 3.12 -14.23
N THR A 431 4.17 2.14 -14.70
CA THR A 431 4.46 0.94 -13.90
C THR A 431 4.97 1.35 -12.53
N ASN A 432 4.36 0.80 -11.49
CA ASN A 432 4.74 1.08 -10.10
C ASN A 432 6.22 0.75 -9.84
N GLY A 433 6.72 1.30 -8.76
CA GLY A 433 8.06 1.02 -8.26
C GLY A 433 8.14 1.14 -6.74
N ILE A 434 9.25 0.73 -6.20
CA ILE A 434 9.57 0.76 -4.78
C ILE A 434 10.86 1.52 -4.53
N THR A 435 11.03 2.12 -3.35
CA THR A 435 12.31 2.75 -2.99
C THR A 435 13.34 1.69 -2.59
N GLN A 436 14.43 1.63 -3.32
CA GLN A 436 15.55 0.75 -3.02
C GLN A 436 16.27 1.12 -1.71
N ARG A 437 16.13 2.35 -1.26
CA ARG A 437 16.75 2.81 0.00
C ARG A 437 16.21 2.03 1.18
N ARG A 438 14.90 1.99 1.37
CA ARG A 438 14.26 1.19 2.43
C ARG A 438 14.31 -0.30 2.12
N TRP A 439 13.93 -0.70 0.89
CA TRP A 439 13.63 -2.10 0.55
C TRP A 439 14.84 -2.93 0.11
N LEU A 440 16.04 -2.33 0.10
CA LEU A 440 17.31 -3.00 -0.08
C LEU A 440 18.37 -2.40 0.84
N GLY A 441 18.69 -1.12 0.67
CA GLY A 441 19.78 -0.44 1.38
C GLY A 441 19.69 -0.55 2.89
N LEU A 442 18.52 -0.22 3.44
CA LEU A 442 18.28 -0.25 4.89
C LEU A 442 18.00 -1.66 5.41
N CYS A 443 17.09 -2.41 4.78
CA CYS A 443 16.63 -3.68 5.34
C CYS A 443 17.58 -4.86 5.07
N ASN A 444 18.49 -4.77 4.07
CA ASN A 444 19.40 -5.85 3.68
C ASN A 444 20.85 -5.35 3.51
N PRO A 445 21.51 -4.88 4.57
CA PRO A 445 22.83 -4.30 4.48
C PRO A 445 23.89 -5.27 3.92
N GLU A 446 23.80 -6.57 4.22
CA GLU A 446 24.77 -7.55 3.71
C GLU A 446 24.64 -7.76 2.19
N LEU A 447 23.41 -7.78 1.66
CA LEU A 447 23.20 -7.83 0.20
C LEU A 447 23.63 -6.52 -0.45
N SER A 448 23.34 -5.38 0.19
CA SER A 448 23.78 -4.05 -0.26
C SER A 448 25.32 -3.95 -0.37
N GLU A 449 26.04 -4.49 0.61
CA GLU A 449 27.50 -4.58 0.57
C GLU A 449 28.00 -5.45 -0.59
N LEU A 450 27.39 -6.64 -0.79
CA LEU A 450 27.71 -7.52 -1.92
C LEU A 450 27.49 -6.80 -3.27
N ILE A 451 26.35 -6.12 -3.42
CA ILE A 451 25.99 -5.36 -4.62
C ILE A 451 27.02 -4.24 -4.85
N THR A 452 27.31 -3.44 -3.84
CA THR A 452 28.27 -2.33 -3.93
C THR A 452 29.66 -2.81 -4.32
N ASP A 453 30.12 -3.93 -3.75
CA ASP A 453 31.38 -4.60 -4.12
C ASP A 453 31.40 -4.99 -5.61
N LYS A 454 30.32 -5.58 -6.12
CA LYS A 454 30.23 -6.09 -7.48
C LYS A 454 29.96 -5.01 -8.53
N VAL A 455 29.11 -4.03 -8.20
CA VAL A 455 28.78 -2.89 -9.08
C VAL A 455 29.93 -1.85 -9.10
N GLY A 456 30.73 -1.81 -8.03
CA GLY A 456 31.87 -0.91 -7.86
C GLY A 456 31.52 0.46 -7.26
N SER A 457 30.26 0.72 -6.92
CA SER A 457 29.80 1.92 -6.23
C SER A 457 28.44 1.70 -5.56
N ASP A 458 28.10 2.59 -4.62
CA ASP A 458 26.77 2.63 -3.99
C ASP A 458 25.78 3.56 -4.72
N ASP A 459 26.08 3.94 -5.98
CA ASP A 459 25.22 4.82 -6.77
C ASP A 459 23.86 4.17 -7.14
N TRP A 460 23.76 2.84 -7.05
CA TRP A 460 22.50 2.14 -7.19
C TRP A 460 21.42 2.62 -6.20
N LEU A 461 21.82 3.24 -5.09
CA LEU A 461 20.89 3.88 -4.13
C LEU A 461 20.07 5.02 -4.75
N VAL A 462 20.55 5.65 -5.80
CA VAL A 462 19.87 6.76 -6.51
C VAL A 462 19.61 6.47 -7.98
N ASP A 463 20.14 5.35 -8.49
CA ASP A 463 19.94 4.85 -9.84
C ASP A 463 19.96 3.33 -9.85
N LEU A 464 18.79 2.71 -9.64
CA LEU A 464 18.68 1.26 -9.51
C LEU A 464 19.02 0.50 -10.80
N SER A 465 19.05 1.16 -11.96
CA SER A 465 19.44 0.54 -13.23
C SER A 465 20.86 -0.03 -13.21
N LYS A 466 21.72 0.49 -12.34
CA LYS A 466 23.10 0.02 -12.15
C LYS A 466 23.21 -1.41 -11.62
N LEU A 467 22.12 -1.99 -11.07
CA LEU A 467 22.09 -3.40 -10.67
C LEU A 467 22.33 -4.35 -11.87
N SER A 468 22.03 -3.92 -13.09
CA SER A 468 22.26 -4.72 -14.30
C SER A 468 23.70 -5.20 -14.46
N LYS A 469 24.69 -4.49 -13.88
CA LYS A 469 26.11 -4.92 -13.86
C LYS A 469 26.32 -6.24 -13.10
N LEU A 470 25.39 -6.63 -12.23
CA LEU A 470 25.46 -7.92 -11.55
C LEU A 470 25.36 -9.10 -12.51
N ASN A 471 24.72 -8.93 -13.68
CA ASN A 471 24.63 -9.99 -14.69
C ASN A 471 26.02 -10.50 -15.13
N ASP A 472 27.03 -9.64 -15.11
CA ASP A 472 28.40 -10.00 -15.46
C ASP A 472 29.19 -10.64 -14.29
N CYS A 473 28.59 -10.72 -13.10
CA CYS A 473 29.23 -11.14 -11.86
C CYS A 473 28.62 -12.43 -11.26
N LEU A 474 27.83 -13.19 -12.00
CA LEU A 474 27.10 -14.37 -11.51
C LEU A 474 27.97 -15.64 -11.48
N ASP A 475 29.19 -15.56 -10.95
CA ASP A 475 30.07 -16.69 -10.73
C ASP A 475 29.69 -17.50 -9.47
N ALA A 476 30.26 -18.69 -9.32
CA ALA A 476 30.00 -19.58 -8.19
C ALA A 476 30.34 -18.94 -6.84
N ARG A 477 31.33 -18.05 -6.78
CA ARG A 477 31.73 -17.35 -5.53
C ARG A 477 30.67 -16.35 -5.12
N THR A 478 30.17 -15.59 -6.07
CA THR A 478 29.08 -14.59 -5.83
C THR A 478 27.80 -15.27 -5.41
N ILE A 479 27.42 -16.36 -6.11
CA ILE A 479 26.22 -17.16 -5.75
C ILE A 479 26.35 -17.72 -4.33
N ASN A 480 27.50 -18.31 -3.97
CA ASN A 480 27.73 -18.84 -2.63
C ASN A 480 27.69 -17.74 -1.55
N LYS A 481 28.20 -16.53 -1.84
CA LYS A 481 28.13 -15.39 -0.90
C LYS A 481 26.69 -14.95 -0.71
N PHE A 482 25.91 -14.87 -1.78
CA PHE A 482 24.47 -14.58 -1.73
C PHE A 482 23.70 -15.63 -0.90
N ASN A 483 23.93 -16.93 -1.15
CA ASN A 483 23.25 -18.00 -0.41
C ASN A 483 23.55 -17.93 1.10
N LYS A 484 24.77 -17.56 1.48
CA LYS A 484 25.14 -17.35 2.89
C LYS A 484 24.41 -16.15 3.49
N ILE A 485 24.28 -15.07 2.74
CA ILE A 485 23.51 -13.88 3.17
C ILE A 485 22.06 -14.28 3.38
N LYS A 486 21.44 -14.99 2.43
CA LYS A 486 20.05 -15.47 2.53
C LYS A 486 19.87 -16.35 3.77
N ALA A 487 20.74 -17.31 4.00
CA ALA A 487 20.70 -18.17 5.19
C ALA A 487 20.75 -17.36 6.49
N LYS A 488 21.64 -16.34 6.57
CA LYS A 488 21.72 -15.43 7.72
C LYS A 488 20.40 -14.68 7.93
N LYS A 489 19.78 -14.18 6.85
CA LYS A 489 18.50 -13.45 6.93
C LYS A 489 17.35 -14.35 7.37
N LYS A 490 17.36 -15.64 7.00
CA LYS A 490 16.37 -16.62 7.45
C LYS A 490 16.48 -16.89 8.95
N VAL A 491 17.70 -17.02 9.49
CA VAL A 491 17.92 -17.11 10.94
C VAL A 491 17.39 -15.86 11.66
N GLN A 492 17.72 -14.66 11.16
CA GLN A 492 17.23 -13.41 11.76
C GLN A 492 15.71 -13.29 11.73
N LEU A 493 15.06 -13.73 10.65
CA LEU A 493 13.61 -13.75 10.57
C LEU A 493 13.00 -14.77 11.54
N ALA A 494 13.57 -15.98 11.65
CA ALA A 494 13.10 -16.99 12.58
C ALA A 494 13.15 -16.50 14.03
N GLU A 495 14.26 -15.85 14.44
CA GLU A 495 14.40 -15.22 15.76
C GLU A 495 13.36 -14.11 15.97
N TYR A 496 13.13 -13.28 14.94
CA TYR A 496 12.14 -12.20 15.01
C TYR A 496 10.72 -12.73 15.16
N ILE A 497 10.33 -13.75 14.36
CA ILE A 497 9.01 -14.40 14.46
C ILE A 497 8.84 -15.06 15.84
N LYS A 498 9.90 -15.69 16.37
CA LYS A 498 9.85 -16.27 17.72
C LYS A 498 9.59 -15.21 18.79
N LYS A 499 10.24 -14.04 18.65
CA LYS A 499 10.04 -12.90 19.57
C LYS A 499 8.63 -12.32 19.48
N MET A 500 8.09 -12.19 18.26
CA MET A 500 6.82 -11.48 18.00
C MET A 500 5.59 -12.37 18.18
N ASP A 501 5.65 -13.61 17.65
CA ASP A 501 4.50 -14.52 17.55
C ASP A 501 4.70 -15.83 18.33
N GLY A 502 5.89 -16.09 18.87
CA GLY A 502 6.21 -17.27 19.68
C GLY A 502 6.46 -18.53 18.87
N TYR A 503 6.58 -18.48 17.54
CA TYR A 503 6.77 -19.64 16.69
C TYR A 503 8.25 -20.00 16.55
N ASP A 504 8.56 -21.31 16.65
CA ASP A 504 9.88 -21.85 16.32
C ASP A 504 9.90 -22.31 14.86
N ILE A 505 10.60 -21.56 14.02
CA ILE A 505 10.70 -21.82 12.59
C ILE A 505 12.07 -22.42 12.26
N ASN A 506 12.08 -23.49 11.43
CA ASN A 506 13.31 -24.06 10.89
C ASN A 506 13.94 -23.13 9.82
N PRO A 507 15.07 -22.46 10.08
CA PRO A 507 15.68 -21.54 9.13
C PRO A 507 16.32 -22.25 7.92
N ASP A 508 16.51 -23.56 7.97
CA ASP A 508 17.08 -24.35 6.86
C ASP A 508 16.01 -24.80 5.86
N SER A 509 14.72 -24.67 6.18
CA SER A 509 13.61 -24.98 5.26
C SER A 509 13.48 -23.91 4.16
N ILE A 510 12.78 -24.21 3.08
CA ILE A 510 12.37 -23.21 2.09
C ILE A 510 11.40 -22.23 2.76
N PHE A 511 11.63 -20.92 2.64
CA PHE A 511 10.67 -19.90 3.08
C PHE A 511 9.77 -19.50 1.91
N ASP A 512 8.57 -20.09 1.87
CA ASP A 512 7.50 -19.82 0.93
C ASP A 512 6.55 -18.79 1.58
N VAL A 513 6.47 -17.60 1.00
CA VAL A 513 5.91 -16.42 1.70
C VAL A 513 4.78 -15.78 0.93
N GLN A 514 3.62 -15.66 1.58
CA GLN A 514 2.46 -14.90 1.10
C GLN A 514 2.05 -13.84 2.12
N VAL A 515 2.58 -12.64 1.97
CA VAL A 515 2.28 -11.51 2.85
C VAL A 515 1.67 -10.36 2.05
N LYS A 516 0.37 -10.17 2.22
CA LYS A 516 -0.44 -9.16 1.54
C LYS A 516 -1.82 -9.05 2.20
N ARG A 517 -2.55 -7.94 1.95
CA ARG A 517 -3.94 -7.82 2.40
C ARG A 517 -4.74 -9.07 2.06
N LEU A 518 -5.56 -9.56 2.99
CA LEU A 518 -6.42 -10.70 2.71
C LEU A 518 -7.63 -10.25 1.89
N HIS A 519 -7.75 -10.86 0.72
CA HIS A 519 -8.88 -10.66 -0.18
C HIS A 519 -9.04 -11.89 -1.07
N GLU A 520 -10.27 -12.27 -1.42
CA GLU A 520 -10.53 -13.48 -2.19
C GLU A 520 -9.81 -13.50 -3.54
N TYR A 521 -9.72 -12.37 -4.27
CA TYR A 521 -9.02 -12.33 -5.56
C TYR A 521 -7.50 -12.54 -5.47
N LYS A 522 -6.89 -12.29 -4.29
CA LYS A 522 -5.46 -12.57 -4.02
C LYS A 522 -5.21 -14.04 -3.74
N ARG A 523 -6.27 -14.79 -3.54
CA ARG A 523 -6.34 -16.25 -3.45
C ARG A 523 -5.44 -16.90 -2.40
N GLN A 524 -5.38 -16.34 -1.18
CA GLN A 524 -4.76 -17.03 -0.04
C GLN A 524 -5.40 -18.41 0.19
N LEU A 525 -6.70 -18.55 -0.12
CA LEU A 525 -7.39 -19.85 -0.05
C LEU A 525 -6.81 -20.86 -1.06
N LEU A 526 -6.44 -20.44 -2.27
CA LEU A 526 -5.75 -21.29 -3.25
C LEU A 526 -4.42 -21.82 -2.67
N ASN A 527 -3.64 -20.97 -2.01
CA ASN A 527 -2.40 -21.37 -1.35
C ASN A 527 -2.67 -22.34 -0.21
N ALA A 528 -3.66 -22.09 0.63
CA ALA A 528 -4.08 -22.98 1.69
C ALA A 528 -4.47 -24.39 1.16
N PHE A 529 -5.25 -24.44 0.07
CA PHE A 529 -5.60 -25.70 -0.59
C PHE A 529 -4.38 -26.42 -1.19
N SER A 530 -3.43 -25.69 -1.75
CA SER A 530 -2.20 -26.30 -2.28
C SER A 530 -1.37 -26.96 -1.18
N ILE A 531 -1.30 -26.35 0.00
CA ILE A 531 -0.60 -26.93 1.16
C ILE A 531 -1.30 -28.22 1.60
N MET A 532 -2.62 -28.23 1.65
CA MET A 532 -3.39 -29.44 1.98
C MET A 532 -3.23 -30.54 0.92
N THR A 533 -3.15 -30.18 -0.36
CA THR A 533 -2.88 -31.13 -1.44
C THR A 533 -1.51 -31.79 -1.24
N ILE A 534 -0.47 -30.98 -0.99
CA ILE A 534 0.91 -31.46 -0.73
C ILE A 534 0.94 -32.32 0.52
N TYR A 535 0.27 -31.91 1.61
CA TYR A 535 0.14 -32.69 2.84
C TYR A 535 -0.43 -34.08 2.58
N PHE A 536 -1.55 -34.17 1.86
CA PHE A 536 -2.14 -35.46 1.52
C PHE A 536 -1.24 -36.30 0.60
N ARG A 537 -0.58 -35.69 -0.40
CA ARG A 537 0.36 -36.41 -1.27
C ARG A 537 1.55 -37.00 -0.50
N ILE A 538 2.06 -36.28 0.51
CA ILE A 538 3.12 -36.78 1.40
C ILE A 538 2.59 -37.97 2.24
N LYS A 539 1.45 -37.80 2.89
CA LYS A 539 0.81 -38.87 3.70
C LYS A 539 0.51 -40.13 2.90
N GLU A 540 0.16 -39.99 1.65
CA GLU A 540 -0.13 -41.12 0.72
C GLU A 540 1.13 -41.70 0.07
N GLY A 541 2.32 -41.16 0.38
CA GLY A 541 3.59 -41.61 -0.21
C GLY A 541 3.76 -41.29 -1.68
N LYS A 542 2.91 -40.38 -2.23
CA LYS A 542 2.97 -39.94 -3.63
C LYS A 542 4.08 -38.91 -3.86
N LEU A 543 4.49 -38.18 -2.82
CA LEU A 543 5.53 -37.16 -2.87
C LEU A 543 6.65 -37.55 -1.89
N LYS A 544 7.73 -38.17 -2.41
CA LYS A 544 8.78 -38.77 -1.56
C LYS A 544 9.99 -37.88 -1.31
N ASN A 545 10.30 -36.97 -2.23
CA ASN A 545 11.51 -36.14 -2.20
C ASN A 545 11.11 -34.66 -2.02
N TRP A 546 10.51 -34.35 -0.86
CA TRP A 546 10.11 -32.98 -0.54
C TRP A 546 11.18 -32.32 0.34
N THR A 547 11.71 -31.19 -0.13
CA THR A 547 12.59 -30.34 0.68
C THR A 547 11.76 -29.65 1.76
N PRO A 548 12.16 -29.68 3.04
CA PRO A 548 11.43 -29.01 4.11
C PRO A 548 11.04 -27.58 3.75
N THR A 549 9.78 -27.23 3.94
CA THR A 549 9.20 -25.94 3.54
C THR A 549 8.40 -25.33 4.68
N THR A 550 8.66 -24.07 4.96
CA THR A 550 7.88 -23.24 5.88
C THR A 550 7.05 -22.24 5.08
N PHE A 551 5.74 -22.40 5.15
CA PHE A 551 4.76 -21.49 4.56
C PHE A 551 4.44 -20.36 5.55
N ILE A 552 4.75 -19.12 5.16
CA ILE A 552 4.56 -17.95 6.03
C ILE A 552 3.46 -17.07 5.42
N PHE A 553 2.34 -16.98 6.12
CA PHE A 553 1.25 -16.08 5.79
C PHE A 553 1.28 -14.85 6.69
N GLY A 554 0.94 -13.69 6.13
CA GLY A 554 0.72 -12.47 6.88
C GLY A 554 -0.30 -11.60 6.14
N ALA A 555 -1.45 -11.34 6.78
CA ALA A 555 -2.54 -10.67 6.10
C ALA A 555 -3.49 -10.00 7.10
N LYS A 556 -3.95 -8.80 6.79
CA LYS A 556 -5.09 -8.16 7.48
C LYS A 556 -6.32 -8.21 6.59
N ALA A 557 -7.43 -8.71 7.12
CA ALA A 557 -8.75 -8.64 6.48
C ALA A 557 -9.46 -7.35 6.87
N ALA A 558 -10.28 -6.77 5.98
CA ALA A 558 -11.15 -5.66 6.36
C ALA A 558 -12.09 -6.12 7.50
N PRO A 559 -12.36 -5.27 8.51
CA PRO A 559 -13.13 -5.67 9.71
C PRO A 559 -14.49 -6.29 9.42
N GLY A 560 -15.20 -5.80 8.41
CA GLY A 560 -16.51 -6.31 7.99
C GLY A 560 -16.47 -7.45 6.97
N TYR A 561 -15.29 -7.92 6.55
CA TYR A 561 -15.16 -8.96 5.53
C TYR A 561 -15.12 -10.35 6.16
N ALA A 562 -16.30 -10.89 6.49
CA ALA A 562 -16.45 -12.15 7.22
C ALA A 562 -15.76 -13.34 6.53
N ARG A 563 -15.92 -13.47 5.20
CA ARG A 563 -15.30 -14.54 4.42
C ARG A 563 -13.78 -14.48 4.45
N ALA A 564 -13.20 -13.30 4.35
CA ALA A 564 -11.75 -13.12 4.48
C ALA A 564 -11.24 -13.53 5.87
N LYS A 565 -11.99 -13.23 6.93
CA LYS A 565 -11.67 -13.69 8.30
C LYS A 565 -11.76 -15.20 8.43
N ALA A 566 -12.73 -15.85 7.77
CA ALA A 566 -12.84 -17.30 7.73
C ALA A 566 -11.63 -17.95 7.03
N ILE A 567 -11.08 -17.33 5.99
CA ILE A 567 -9.86 -17.81 5.33
C ILE A 567 -8.66 -17.74 6.28
N ILE A 568 -8.54 -16.70 7.11
CA ILE A 568 -7.51 -16.63 8.16
C ILE A 568 -7.67 -17.80 9.14
N LYS A 569 -8.91 -18.05 9.58
CA LYS A 569 -9.20 -19.19 10.48
C LYS A 569 -8.82 -20.51 9.84
N TYR A 570 -9.18 -20.73 8.58
CA TYR A 570 -8.86 -21.95 7.84
C TYR A 570 -7.34 -22.19 7.74
N ILE A 571 -6.55 -21.14 7.46
CA ILE A 571 -5.08 -21.22 7.41
C ILE A 571 -4.54 -21.63 8.80
N ASN A 572 -5.07 -21.06 9.88
CA ASN A 572 -4.65 -21.41 11.24
C ASN A 572 -5.04 -22.83 11.63
N GLU A 573 -6.16 -23.37 11.16
CA GLU A 573 -6.55 -24.77 11.35
C GLU A 573 -5.59 -25.70 10.59
N ILE A 574 -5.22 -25.36 9.35
CA ILE A 574 -4.19 -26.09 8.60
C ILE A 574 -2.86 -26.09 9.36
N ALA A 575 -2.46 -24.92 9.89
CA ALA A 575 -1.24 -24.82 10.68
C ALA A 575 -1.27 -25.77 11.89
N ASN A 576 -2.39 -25.80 12.62
CA ASN A 576 -2.56 -26.72 13.74
C ASN A 576 -2.44 -28.20 13.34
N LEU A 577 -3.02 -28.59 12.20
CA LEU A 577 -2.92 -29.95 11.70
C LEU A 577 -1.49 -30.30 11.28
N VAL A 578 -0.94 -29.54 10.34
CA VAL A 578 0.31 -29.84 9.65
C VAL A 578 1.52 -29.78 10.59
N ASN A 579 1.57 -28.79 11.47
CA ASN A 579 2.70 -28.58 12.39
C ASN A 579 2.76 -29.62 13.51
N ASN A 580 1.67 -30.32 13.79
CA ASN A 580 1.59 -31.31 14.86
C ASN A 580 1.53 -32.78 14.35
N ASP A 581 1.34 -33.00 13.06
CA ASP A 581 1.34 -34.35 12.48
C ASP A 581 2.76 -34.92 12.45
N PRO A 582 3.04 -36.02 13.15
CA PRO A 582 4.38 -36.61 13.24
C PRO A 582 4.98 -37.02 11.90
N ASP A 583 4.13 -37.30 10.89
CA ASP A 583 4.58 -37.72 9.56
C ASP A 583 4.99 -36.54 8.65
N THR A 584 4.55 -35.32 8.95
CA THR A 584 4.73 -34.19 8.07
C THR A 584 5.41 -32.97 8.71
N LYS A 585 5.39 -32.81 10.03
CA LYS A 585 5.90 -31.67 10.77
C LYS A 585 7.36 -31.29 10.47
N ASP A 586 8.19 -32.25 10.09
CA ASP A 586 9.58 -32.04 9.74
C ASP A 586 9.76 -31.66 8.26
N LEU A 587 8.71 -31.82 7.45
CA LEU A 587 8.68 -31.52 6.02
C LEU A 587 7.87 -30.27 5.70
N LEU A 588 6.76 -30.04 6.43
CA LEU A 588 5.84 -28.93 6.21
C LEU A 588 5.61 -28.21 7.52
N GLN A 589 5.75 -26.90 7.49
CA GLN A 589 5.35 -26.01 8.58
C GLN A 589 4.53 -24.86 8.01
N VAL A 590 3.47 -24.45 8.71
CA VAL A 590 2.59 -23.36 8.31
C VAL A 590 2.45 -22.38 9.46
N TYR A 591 2.69 -21.11 9.21
CA TYR A 591 2.56 -20.05 10.21
C TYR A 591 1.81 -18.86 9.65
N PHE A 592 0.85 -18.37 10.41
CA PHE A 592 0.19 -17.09 10.17
C PHE A 592 0.74 -16.08 11.17
N ILE A 593 1.59 -15.16 10.67
CA ILE A 593 2.16 -14.10 11.51
C ILE A 593 1.13 -13.01 11.75
N SER A 594 1.09 -12.51 12.99
CA SER A 594 0.15 -11.48 13.38
C SER A 594 0.62 -10.07 12.98
N ASN A 595 -0.34 -9.17 12.82
CA ASN A 595 -0.11 -7.74 12.65
C ASN A 595 0.94 -7.33 11.60
N TYR A 596 0.92 -8.00 10.44
CA TYR A 596 1.80 -7.65 9.33
C TYR A 596 1.79 -6.14 9.05
N ASN A 597 2.96 -5.52 9.07
CA ASN A 597 3.21 -4.09 8.88
C ASN A 597 4.53 -3.85 8.13
N VAL A 598 4.95 -2.60 7.96
CA VAL A 598 6.19 -2.26 7.22
C VAL A 598 7.44 -2.82 7.91
N SER A 599 7.55 -2.70 9.24
CA SER A 599 8.69 -3.22 10.00
C SER A 599 8.82 -4.72 9.90
N TYR A 600 7.69 -5.45 9.92
CA TYR A 600 7.68 -6.89 9.69
C TYR A 600 8.07 -7.24 8.24
N ALA A 601 7.55 -6.48 7.27
CA ALA A 601 7.87 -6.66 5.86
C ALA A 601 9.37 -6.55 5.58
N GLU A 602 10.06 -5.59 6.21
CA GLU A 602 11.51 -5.39 6.07
C GLU A 602 12.33 -6.62 6.50
N LYS A 603 11.84 -7.41 7.45
CA LYS A 603 12.47 -8.66 7.89
C LYS A 603 12.11 -9.84 6.98
N ILE A 604 10.89 -9.87 6.45
CA ILE A 604 10.38 -10.97 5.63
C ILE A 604 10.93 -10.95 4.22
N VAL A 605 10.89 -9.80 3.53
CA VAL A 605 11.24 -9.73 2.11
C VAL A 605 12.70 -10.11 1.85
N VAL A 606 13.59 -9.91 2.82
CA VAL A 606 15.01 -10.23 2.72
C VAL A 606 15.31 -11.71 2.94
N ALA A 607 14.40 -12.41 3.64
CA ALA A 607 14.58 -13.81 4.04
C ALA A 607 13.83 -14.81 3.15
N ALA A 608 12.84 -14.38 2.41
CA ALA A 608 12.03 -15.26 1.56
C ALA A 608 12.85 -15.90 0.43
N ASP A 609 12.57 -17.16 0.15
CA ASP A 609 13.07 -17.89 -1.01
C ASP A 609 12.07 -17.81 -2.16
N ILE A 610 10.77 -17.97 -1.85
CA ILE A 610 9.65 -17.94 -2.81
C ILE A 610 8.68 -16.83 -2.41
N SER A 611 8.29 -16.05 -3.41
CA SER A 611 7.32 -14.96 -3.32
C SER A 611 6.00 -15.38 -3.97
N GLU A 612 4.96 -15.55 -3.15
CA GLU A 612 3.64 -15.99 -3.59
C GLU A 612 2.78 -14.84 -4.12
N GLN A 613 2.48 -14.88 -5.43
CA GLN A 613 1.75 -13.86 -6.16
C GLN A 613 0.59 -14.48 -6.95
N THR A 614 -0.40 -14.99 -6.23
CA THR A 614 -1.42 -15.94 -6.71
C THR A 614 -2.74 -15.31 -7.13
N SER A 615 -2.81 -14.00 -7.39
CA SER A 615 -4.04 -13.33 -7.83
C SER A 615 -4.68 -14.02 -9.05
N THR A 616 -5.98 -13.94 -9.17
CA THR A 616 -6.65 -14.33 -10.42
C THR A 616 -6.19 -13.40 -11.53
N ALA A 617 -5.79 -13.93 -12.68
CA ALA A 617 -5.24 -13.14 -13.78
C ALA A 617 -6.21 -12.01 -14.21
N GLY A 618 -5.65 -10.80 -14.35
CA GLY A 618 -6.40 -9.60 -14.70
C GLY A 618 -6.99 -8.84 -13.51
N LEU A 619 -6.79 -9.29 -12.25
CA LEU A 619 -7.40 -8.66 -11.08
C LEU A 619 -6.41 -7.88 -10.18
N GLU A 620 -5.13 -8.23 -10.16
CA GLU A 620 -4.13 -7.42 -9.46
C GLU A 620 -3.58 -6.35 -10.41
N ALA A 621 -3.91 -5.10 -10.19
CA ALA A 621 -3.51 -4.00 -11.05
C ALA A 621 -1.98 -3.93 -11.25
N SER A 622 -1.20 -4.13 -10.21
CA SER A 622 0.26 -4.18 -10.26
C SER A 622 0.83 -5.12 -9.20
N GLY A 623 0.53 -4.86 -7.93
CA GLY A 623 1.33 -5.31 -6.82
C GLY A 623 2.62 -4.52 -6.68
N THR A 624 3.13 -4.42 -5.45
CA THR A 624 4.46 -3.86 -5.14
C THR A 624 5.25 -4.77 -4.19
N GLY A 625 4.57 -5.72 -3.52
CA GLY A 625 5.21 -6.76 -2.74
C GLY A 625 6.14 -7.62 -3.59
N ASN A 626 5.67 -8.05 -4.76
CA ASN A 626 6.44 -8.79 -5.75
C ASN A 626 7.79 -8.11 -6.09
N MET A 627 7.81 -6.79 -6.28
CA MET A 627 9.02 -6.02 -6.57
C MET A 627 10.01 -6.03 -5.40
N LYS A 628 9.53 -5.98 -4.14
CA LYS A 628 10.37 -6.04 -2.94
C LYS A 628 11.05 -7.39 -2.80
N PHE A 629 10.32 -8.47 -3.07
CA PHE A 629 10.82 -9.83 -3.07
C PHE A 629 11.85 -10.03 -4.19
N MET A 630 11.55 -9.60 -5.42
CA MET A 630 12.48 -9.62 -6.56
C MET A 630 13.80 -8.92 -6.19
N LEU A 631 13.72 -7.70 -5.66
CA LEU A 631 14.90 -6.88 -5.29
C LEU A 631 15.76 -7.53 -4.21
N ASN A 632 15.20 -8.43 -3.40
CA ASN A 632 15.90 -9.18 -2.36
C ASN A 632 16.19 -10.64 -2.75
N GLY A 633 16.00 -11.00 -4.01
CA GLY A 633 16.35 -12.31 -4.56
C GLY A 633 15.45 -13.43 -4.06
N ALA A 634 14.15 -13.19 -3.95
CA ALA A 634 13.15 -14.24 -3.91
C ALA A 634 12.62 -14.47 -5.32
N VAL A 635 12.33 -15.73 -5.65
CA VAL A 635 11.76 -16.11 -6.94
C VAL A 635 10.25 -16.00 -6.87
N THR A 636 9.61 -15.44 -7.90
CA THR A 636 8.15 -15.33 -7.94
C THR A 636 7.52 -16.67 -8.32
N LEU A 637 6.60 -17.16 -7.48
CA LEU A 637 5.63 -18.18 -7.83
C LEU A 637 4.27 -17.49 -7.96
N GLY A 638 3.79 -17.33 -9.19
CA GLY A 638 2.63 -16.47 -9.41
C GLY A 638 1.94 -16.65 -10.75
N THR A 639 0.85 -15.93 -10.90
CA THR A 639 0.06 -15.89 -12.13
C THR A 639 0.60 -14.83 -13.10
N TRP A 640 0.22 -14.94 -14.36
CA TRP A 640 0.49 -13.96 -15.41
C TRP A 640 -0.44 -12.75 -15.22
N ASP A 641 -0.15 -11.92 -14.23
CA ASP A 641 -0.99 -10.84 -13.76
C ASP A 641 -0.18 -9.65 -13.23
N GLY A 642 -0.70 -8.45 -13.38
CA GLY A 642 -0.11 -7.23 -12.87
C GLY A 642 1.37 -7.07 -13.21
N ALA A 643 2.16 -6.66 -12.23
CA ALA A 643 3.61 -6.51 -12.41
C ALA A 643 4.38 -7.83 -12.43
N ASN A 644 3.77 -8.98 -12.10
CA ASN A 644 4.45 -10.28 -12.23
C ASN A 644 4.92 -10.53 -13.66
N ILE A 645 4.15 -10.06 -14.66
CA ILE A 645 4.49 -10.16 -16.08
C ILE A 645 5.82 -9.45 -16.34
N GLU A 646 5.89 -8.18 -15.96
CA GLU A 646 7.06 -7.35 -16.19
C GLU A 646 8.27 -7.83 -15.37
N ILE A 647 8.04 -8.42 -14.18
CA ILE A 647 9.08 -9.08 -13.37
C ILE A 647 9.65 -10.29 -14.13
N ALA A 648 8.79 -11.18 -14.62
CA ALA A 648 9.21 -12.36 -15.36
C ALA A 648 9.92 -11.98 -16.68
N GLU A 649 9.46 -10.95 -17.39
CA GLU A 649 10.12 -10.43 -18.59
C GLU A 649 11.52 -9.88 -18.27
N CYS A 650 11.68 -9.16 -17.16
CA CYS A 650 12.96 -8.59 -16.75
C CYS A 650 13.95 -9.65 -16.24
N ALA A 651 13.49 -10.56 -15.39
CA ALA A 651 14.34 -11.60 -14.80
C ALA A 651 14.64 -12.76 -15.75
N GLY A 652 13.83 -12.95 -16.80
CA GLY A 652 13.73 -14.15 -17.64
C GLY A 652 12.66 -15.08 -17.06
N VAL A 653 11.69 -15.47 -17.89
CA VAL A 653 10.52 -16.28 -17.48
C VAL A 653 10.96 -17.61 -16.85
N GLU A 654 12.05 -18.19 -17.30
CA GLU A 654 12.66 -19.41 -16.76
C GLU A 654 13.22 -19.27 -15.33
N ASN A 655 13.34 -18.05 -14.85
CA ASN A 655 13.80 -17.74 -13.49
C ASN A 655 12.64 -17.53 -12.51
N GLU A 656 11.41 -17.70 -12.97
CA GLU A 656 10.18 -17.61 -12.18
C GLU A 656 9.36 -18.90 -12.34
N TYR A 657 8.31 -19.06 -11.51
CA TYR A 657 7.35 -20.14 -11.57
C TYR A 657 5.97 -19.58 -11.88
N ILE A 658 5.64 -19.50 -13.17
CA ILE A 658 4.35 -18.94 -13.62
C ILE A 658 3.35 -20.06 -13.83
N PHE A 659 2.15 -19.90 -13.32
CA PHE A 659 1.07 -20.90 -13.40
C PHE A 659 -0.30 -20.25 -13.68
N GLY A 660 -1.27 -21.12 -13.95
CA GLY A 660 -2.69 -20.80 -13.99
C GLY A 660 -3.20 -20.17 -15.27
N ALA A 661 -4.51 -19.95 -15.32
CA ALA A 661 -5.20 -19.33 -16.43
C ALA A 661 -4.74 -17.88 -16.64
N ARG A 662 -4.60 -17.47 -17.89
CA ARG A 662 -4.40 -16.08 -18.31
C ARG A 662 -5.76 -15.37 -18.45
N VAL A 663 -5.74 -14.07 -18.69
CA VAL A 663 -6.98 -13.29 -18.89
C VAL A 663 -7.84 -13.87 -20.00
N GLU A 664 -7.24 -14.21 -21.12
CA GLU A 664 -7.91 -14.77 -22.28
C GLU A 664 -8.52 -16.16 -21.99
N ASP A 665 -7.83 -16.98 -21.18
CA ASP A 665 -8.34 -18.29 -20.76
C ASP A 665 -9.55 -18.13 -19.85
N ILE A 666 -9.53 -17.14 -18.94
CA ILE A 666 -10.64 -16.82 -18.05
C ILE A 666 -11.86 -16.32 -18.85
N GLU A 667 -11.65 -15.44 -19.83
CA GLU A 667 -12.70 -14.95 -20.71
C GLU A 667 -13.35 -16.12 -21.44
N LYS A 668 -12.54 -17.00 -22.03
CA LYS A 668 -13.02 -18.20 -22.72
C LYS A 668 -13.77 -19.16 -21.81
N LEU A 669 -13.26 -19.43 -20.61
CA LEU A 669 -13.94 -20.29 -19.63
C LEU A 669 -15.33 -19.72 -19.27
N LYS A 670 -15.46 -18.41 -19.11
CA LYS A 670 -16.75 -17.75 -18.85
C LYS A 670 -17.71 -17.89 -20.05
N GLU A 671 -17.23 -17.68 -21.25
CA GLU A 671 -18.01 -17.83 -22.48
C GLU A 671 -18.50 -19.26 -22.72
N GLU A 672 -17.66 -20.26 -22.41
CA GLU A 672 -17.97 -21.69 -22.53
C GLU A 672 -18.85 -22.22 -21.39
N GLY A 673 -19.13 -21.41 -20.37
CA GLY A 673 -19.93 -21.79 -19.22
C GLY A 673 -19.14 -22.60 -18.19
N TYR A 674 -18.13 -21.97 -17.57
CA TYR A 674 -17.32 -22.57 -16.51
C TYR A 674 -18.16 -23.25 -15.44
N ASN A 675 -17.85 -24.52 -15.15
CA ASN A 675 -18.58 -25.33 -14.18
C ASN A 675 -17.63 -25.94 -13.14
N PRO A 676 -17.38 -25.25 -12.01
CA PRO A 676 -16.49 -25.75 -10.96
C PRO A 676 -17.02 -26.99 -10.25
N GLU A 677 -18.34 -27.17 -10.12
CA GLU A 677 -18.93 -28.36 -9.51
C GLU A 677 -18.57 -29.63 -10.30
N LYS A 678 -18.54 -29.54 -11.63
CA LYS A 678 -18.10 -30.65 -12.47
C LYS A 678 -16.63 -31.00 -12.21
N LEU A 679 -15.72 -30.02 -12.22
CA LEU A 679 -14.28 -30.23 -11.91
C LEU A 679 -14.05 -30.83 -10.52
N TYR A 680 -14.79 -30.32 -9.54
CA TYR A 680 -14.74 -30.82 -8.17
C TYR A 680 -15.20 -32.29 -8.09
N ASN A 681 -16.27 -32.68 -8.77
CA ASN A 681 -16.78 -34.05 -8.75
C ASN A 681 -15.92 -35.04 -9.56
N GLU A 682 -15.29 -34.59 -10.64
CA GLU A 682 -14.47 -35.43 -11.51
C GLU A 682 -13.03 -35.60 -11.00
N ASN A 683 -12.54 -34.70 -10.12
CA ASN A 683 -11.19 -34.77 -9.58
C ASN A 683 -11.21 -35.12 -8.07
N PRO A 684 -10.87 -36.36 -7.68
CA PRO A 684 -10.91 -36.80 -6.28
C PRO A 684 -9.95 -36.04 -5.37
N GLU A 685 -8.83 -35.52 -5.90
CA GLU A 685 -7.85 -34.75 -5.12
C GLU A 685 -8.41 -33.35 -4.78
N ILE A 686 -8.99 -32.65 -5.77
CA ILE A 686 -9.68 -31.39 -5.55
C ILE A 686 -10.81 -31.58 -4.54
N LYS A 687 -11.63 -32.59 -4.76
CA LYS A 687 -12.76 -32.91 -3.87
C LYS A 687 -12.29 -33.13 -2.44
N LYS A 688 -11.28 -33.97 -2.24
CA LYS A 688 -10.72 -34.26 -0.91
C LYS A 688 -10.26 -33.02 -0.17
N VAL A 689 -9.62 -32.09 -0.87
CA VAL A 689 -9.09 -30.84 -0.29
C VAL A 689 -10.19 -29.85 0.02
N VAL A 690 -11.12 -29.64 -0.91
CA VAL A 690 -12.25 -28.72 -0.71
C VAL A 690 -13.19 -29.21 0.37
N ASP A 691 -13.42 -30.52 0.46
CA ASP A 691 -14.29 -31.15 1.48
C ASP A 691 -13.75 -30.95 2.90
N THR A 692 -12.45 -30.66 3.12
CA THR A 692 -11.91 -30.32 4.45
C THR A 692 -12.63 -29.14 5.10
N LEU A 693 -13.32 -28.31 4.33
CA LEU A 693 -14.18 -27.23 4.84
C LEU A 693 -15.47 -27.74 5.50
N ILE A 694 -15.93 -28.96 5.16
CA ILE A 694 -17.26 -29.43 5.55
C ILE A 694 -17.29 -30.85 6.14
N ASP A 695 -16.21 -31.62 6.04
CA ASP A 695 -16.16 -33.01 6.46
C ASP A 695 -15.79 -33.22 7.95
N GLY A 696 -15.56 -32.14 8.67
CA GLY A 696 -15.17 -32.16 10.07
C GLY A 696 -13.66 -32.23 10.32
N THR A 697 -12.83 -32.16 9.27
CA THR A 697 -11.36 -32.09 9.41
C THR A 697 -10.96 -30.82 10.17
N PHE A 698 -11.63 -29.69 9.88
CA PHE A 698 -11.36 -28.41 10.51
C PHE A 698 -12.60 -27.85 11.21
N ASN A 699 -12.38 -26.99 12.20
CA ASN A 699 -13.43 -26.39 13.01
C ASN A 699 -13.42 -24.85 12.88
N ASP A 700 -14.54 -24.30 12.43
CA ASP A 700 -14.76 -22.86 12.34
C ASP A 700 -15.35 -22.25 13.64
N GLY A 701 -15.32 -22.99 14.75
CA GLY A 701 -15.87 -22.50 16.02
C GLY A 701 -17.40 -22.44 16.06
N GLY A 702 -18.09 -23.08 15.11
CA GLY A 702 -19.56 -23.07 14.99
C GLY A 702 -20.10 -21.80 14.32
N ALA A 703 -19.30 -21.15 13.47
CA ALA A 703 -19.73 -19.98 12.69
C ALA A 703 -20.98 -20.30 11.84
N GLN A 704 -21.86 -19.32 11.70
CA GLN A 704 -23.11 -19.46 10.95
C GLN A 704 -23.18 -18.39 9.84
N GLY A 705 -23.74 -18.75 8.69
CA GLY A 705 -23.92 -17.84 7.57
C GLY A 705 -22.59 -17.41 6.93
N GLU A 706 -22.52 -16.17 6.52
CA GLU A 706 -21.32 -15.61 5.90
C GLU A 706 -20.13 -15.68 6.87
N GLY A 707 -19.02 -16.24 6.38
CA GLY A 707 -17.80 -16.46 7.18
C GLY A 707 -17.75 -17.85 7.87
N SER A 708 -18.69 -18.75 7.65
CA SER A 708 -18.56 -20.17 8.00
C SER A 708 -17.75 -20.93 6.93
N PHE A 709 -17.11 -22.04 7.33
CA PHE A 709 -16.43 -22.91 6.35
C PHE A 709 -17.40 -23.52 5.35
N LYS A 710 -18.63 -23.80 5.81
CA LYS A 710 -19.69 -24.26 4.90
C LYS A 710 -20.02 -23.22 3.83
N GLU A 711 -20.07 -21.97 4.18
CA GLU A 711 -20.34 -20.88 3.22
C GLU A 711 -19.16 -20.71 2.24
N LEU A 712 -17.91 -20.81 2.69
CA LEU A 712 -16.74 -20.85 1.81
C LEU A 712 -16.82 -22.01 0.81
N HIS A 713 -17.21 -23.20 1.25
CA HIS A 713 -17.41 -24.37 0.39
C HIS A 713 -18.53 -24.11 -0.63
N ASP A 714 -19.68 -23.63 -0.17
CA ASP A 714 -20.84 -23.39 -1.04
C ASP A 714 -20.54 -22.29 -2.08
N ALA A 715 -19.77 -21.26 -1.71
CA ALA A 715 -19.33 -20.21 -2.64
C ALA A 715 -18.42 -20.74 -3.77
N LEU A 716 -17.61 -21.77 -3.49
CA LEU A 716 -16.78 -22.42 -4.52
C LEU A 716 -17.60 -23.34 -5.44
N ILE A 717 -18.58 -24.07 -4.91
CA ILE A 717 -19.27 -25.14 -5.66
C ILE A 717 -20.61 -24.68 -6.24
N LYS A 718 -21.38 -23.87 -5.50
CA LYS A 718 -22.74 -23.47 -5.86
C LYS A 718 -22.87 -22.01 -6.23
N GLY A 719 -21.88 -21.20 -5.85
CA GLY A 719 -21.97 -19.75 -5.90
C GLY A 719 -22.80 -19.17 -4.76
N THR A 720 -23.07 -17.89 -4.84
CA THR A 720 -23.83 -17.11 -3.87
C THR A 720 -24.89 -16.28 -4.57
N ALA A 721 -25.71 -15.53 -3.81
CA ALA A 721 -26.66 -14.57 -4.39
C ALA A 721 -25.97 -13.42 -5.15
N TRP A 722 -24.67 -13.23 -4.95
CA TRP A 722 -23.90 -12.08 -5.42
C TRP A 722 -22.90 -12.42 -6.52
N HIS A 723 -22.49 -13.68 -6.67
CA HIS A 723 -21.53 -14.10 -7.69
C HIS A 723 -21.66 -15.59 -8.01
N ASP A 724 -21.21 -15.97 -9.20
CA ASP A 724 -21.14 -17.34 -9.67
C ASP A 724 -20.20 -18.20 -8.81
N ALA A 725 -20.35 -19.53 -8.91
CA ALA A 725 -19.49 -20.49 -8.25
C ALA A 725 -18.01 -20.29 -8.66
N ASP A 726 -17.12 -20.45 -7.70
CA ASP A 726 -15.67 -20.28 -7.89
C ASP A 726 -15.30 -19.02 -8.66
N HIS A 727 -15.87 -17.89 -8.26
CA HIS A 727 -15.72 -16.60 -8.93
C HIS A 727 -14.28 -16.20 -9.26
N TYR A 728 -13.31 -16.71 -8.48
CA TYR A 728 -11.89 -16.41 -8.64
C TYR A 728 -11.07 -17.57 -9.23
N PHE A 729 -11.71 -18.60 -9.80
CA PHE A 729 -11.06 -19.73 -10.49
C PHE A 729 -10.04 -20.49 -9.62
N ILE A 730 -10.32 -20.66 -8.34
CA ILE A 730 -9.49 -21.40 -7.40
C ILE A 730 -9.44 -22.89 -7.78
N ILE A 731 -10.60 -23.49 -8.06
CA ILE A 731 -10.71 -24.93 -8.40
C ILE A 731 -10.01 -25.21 -9.73
N TYR A 732 -10.11 -24.31 -10.70
CA TYR A 732 -9.46 -24.45 -11.99
C TYR A 732 -7.92 -24.41 -11.88
N ASP A 733 -7.40 -23.43 -11.16
CA ASP A 733 -5.96 -23.20 -11.07
C ASP A 733 -5.24 -24.10 -10.04
N LEU A 734 -5.96 -24.75 -9.11
CA LEU A 734 -5.35 -25.51 -8.02
C LEU A 734 -4.38 -26.60 -8.49
N PRO A 735 -4.70 -27.46 -9.46
CA PRO A 735 -3.76 -28.47 -9.95
C PRO A 735 -2.49 -27.85 -10.57
N LEU A 736 -2.65 -26.80 -11.36
CA LEU A 736 -1.53 -26.13 -12.02
C LEU A 736 -0.60 -25.44 -11.01
N TYR A 737 -1.16 -24.86 -9.99
CA TYR A 737 -0.42 -24.22 -8.89
C TYR A 737 0.36 -25.24 -8.05
N VAL A 738 -0.26 -26.37 -7.70
CA VAL A 738 0.40 -27.44 -6.96
C VAL A 738 1.63 -27.98 -7.72
N GLU A 739 1.51 -28.21 -9.01
CA GLU A 739 2.64 -28.66 -9.83
C GLU A 739 3.76 -27.60 -9.89
N ALA A 740 3.44 -26.34 -10.02
CA ALA A 740 4.42 -25.25 -9.96
C ALA A 740 5.16 -25.18 -8.62
N LYS A 741 4.44 -25.40 -7.49
CA LYS A 741 5.06 -25.51 -6.15
C LYS A 741 6.00 -26.70 -6.03
N ILE A 742 5.59 -27.85 -6.55
CA ILE A 742 6.42 -29.06 -6.53
C ILE A 742 7.69 -28.83 -7.34
N GLN A 743 7.58 -28.20 -8.50
CA GLN A 743 8.74 -27.86 -9.34
C GLN A 743 9.69 -26.90 -8.61
N ALA A 744 9.16 -25.85 -7.99
CA ALA A 744 9.96 -24.89 -7.24
C ALA A 744 10.69 -25.53 -6.06
N ASN A 745 10.01 -26.44 -5.33
CA ASN A 745 10.61 -27.20 -4.25
C ASN A 745 11.73 -28.14 -4.74
N ALA A 746 11.52 -28.82 -5.86
CA ALA A 746 12.53 -29.70 -6.45
C ALA A 746 13.76 -28.92 -6.94
N ASP A 747 13.57 -27.78 -7.61
CA ASP A 747 14.66 -26.94 -8.12
C ASP A 747 15.51 -26.34 -6.98
N TYR A 748 14.91 -26.11 -5.80
CA TYR A 748 15.64 -25.59 -4.63
C TYR A 748 16.74 -26.53 -4.14
N ALA A 749 16.67 -27.83 -4.41
CA ALA A 749 17.69 -28.80 -4.04
C ALA A 749 19.06 -28.48 -4.69
N ASP A 750 19.08 -27.94 -5.91
CA ASP A 750 20.28 -27.35 -6.49
C ASP A 750 20.47 -25.90 -6.06
N ARG A 751 21.09 -25.73 -4.89
CA ARG A 751 21.33 -24.43 -4.27
C ARG A 751 22.12 -23.44 -5.14
N LYS A 752 22.92 -23.95 -6.08
CA LYS A 752 23.70 -23.12 -7.00
C LYS A 752 22.83 -22.60 -8.14
N ALA A 753 22.06 -23.49 -8.76
CA ALA A 753 21.13 -23.11 -9.82
C ALA A 753 20.04 -22.18 -9.30
N PHE A 754 19.41 -22.51 -8.15
CA PHE A 754 18.39 -21.69 -7.53
C PHE A 754 18.95 -20.32 -7.09
N GLY A 755 20.13 -20.28 -6.47
CA GLY A 755 20.77 -19.01 -6.08
C GLY A 755 21.12 -18.12 -7.29
N LYS A 756 21.39 -18.73 -8.45
CA LYS A 756 21.54 -17.97 -9.70
C LYS A 756 20.23 -17.33 -10.14
N LYS A 757 19.11 -18.06 -10.11
CA LYS A 757 17.76 -17.50 -10.38
C LYS A 757 17.49 -16.29 -9.47
N CYS A 758 17.76 -16.44 -8.17
CA CYS A 758 17.60 -15.36 -7.20
C CYS A 758 18.41 -14.11 -7.52
N LEU A 759 19.70 -14.28 -7.90
CA LEU A 759 20.56 -13.15 -8.26
C LEU A 759 20.18 -12.52 -9.60
N LEU A 760 19.63 -13.27 -10.55
CA LEU A 760 19.08 -12.73 -11.80
C LEU A 760 17.89 -11.83 -11.52
N ASN A 761 17.05 -12.20 -10.57
CA ASN A 761 15.98 -11.34 -10.10
C ASN A 761 16.52 -10.00 -9.55
N VAL A 762 17.51 -10.04 -8.65
CA VAL A 762 18.14 -8.82 -8.12
C VAL A 762 18.76 -7.97 -9.23
N ALA A 763 19.55 -8.58 -10.12
CA ALA A 763 20.28 -7.89 -11.19
C ALA A 763 19.35 -7.12 -12.13
N ASN A 764 18.15 -7.63 -12.36
CA ASN A 764 17.20 -7.10 -13.33
C ASN A 764 16.02 -6.35 -12.68
N ALA A 765 16.11 -6.02 -11.37
CA ALA A 765 15.08 -5.27 -10.65
C ALA A 765 15.07 -3.75 -10.95
N GLY A 766 15.98 -3.24 -11.75
CA GLY A 766 16.18 -1.80 -12.00
C GLY A 766 14.91 -1.07 -12.46
N LYS A 767 14.09 -1.71 -13.31
CA LYS A 767 12.80 -1.17 -13.76
C LYS A 767 11.84 -0.83 -12.62
N PHE A 768 11.91 -1.55 -11.51
CA PHE A 768 10.96 -1.44 -10.40
C PHE A 768 11.37 -0.44 -9.32
N SER A 769 12.26 0.50 -9.66
CA SER A 769 12.56 1.65 -8.82
C SER A 769 11.44 2.69 -8.86
N SER A 770 11.02 3.18 -7.69
CA SER A 770 10.13 4.33 -7.61
C SER A 770 10.78 5.63 -8.09
N ASP A 771 12.13 5.68 -8.15
CA ASP A 771 12.85 6.82 -8.75
C ASP A 771 12.51 6.95 -10.23
N ARG A 772 12.54 5.83 -10.99
CA ARG A 772 12.12 5.81 -12.39
C ARG A 772 10.68 6.29 -12.54
N ALA A 773 9.75 5.73 -11.73
CA ALA A 773 8.35 6.08 -11.82
C ALA A 773 8.12 7.59 -11.57
N ILE A 774 8.73 8.14 -10.51
CA ILE A 774 8.60 9.56 -10.17
C ILE A 774 9.18 10.48 -11.26
N LEU A 775 10.29 10.10 -11.87
CA LEU A 775 10.86 10.85 -13.00
C LEU A 775 9.93 10.84 -14.22
N GLU A 776 9.27 9.73 -14.49
CA GLU A 776 8.25 9.65 -15.54
C GLU A 776 7.03 10.52 -15.25
N TYR A 777 6.52 10.53 -13.99
CA TYR A 777 5.45 11.45 -13.58
C TYR A 777 5.89 12.91 -13.70
N ALA A 778 7.08 13.25 -13.21
CA ALA A 778 7.61 14.61 -13.25
C ALA A 778 7.73 15.13 -14.69
N LYS A 779 8.18 14.27 -15.61
CA LYS A 779 8.41 14.60 -17.00
C LYS A 779 7.14 14.65 -17.84
N GLU A 780 6.26 13.64 -17.70
CA GLU A 780 5.18 13.38 -18.66
C GLU A 780 3.80 13.83 -18.17
N ILE A 781 3.61 13.98 -16.85
CA ILE A 781 2.32 14.36 -16.27
C ILE A 781 2.41 15.71 -15.55
N TRP A 782 3.38 15.85 -14.63
CA TRP A 782 3.46 17.06 -13.81
C TRP A 782 4.24 18.18 -14.46
N HIS A 783 5.14 17.87 -15.40
CA HIS A 783 6.05 18.83 -16.06
C HIS A 783 6.83 19.69 -15.06
N THR A 784 7.32 19.04 -13.97
CA THR A 784 8.12 19.67 -12.91
C THR A 784 9.62 19.53 -13.18
N SER A 785 10.43 20.30 -12.46
CA SER A 785 11.88 20.13 -12.41
C SER A 785 12.26 18.82 -11.70
N TYR A 786 13.47 18.33 -11.98
CA TYR A 786 14.07 17.18 -11.32
C TYR A 786 15.60 17.24 -11.46
N LYS A 787 16.30 16.46 -10.65
CA LYS A 787 17.76 16.33 -10.72
C LYS A 787 18.15 15.71 -12.06
N LYS A 788 19.04 16.38 -12.80
CA LYS A 788 19.61 15.88 -14.06
C LYS A 788 20.78 14.96 -13.83
#